data_7c33c834a092d65b4f8ba731b576ab99
#
_entry.id   7c33c834a092d65b4f8ba731b576ab99
#
_cell.length_a   1.000
_cell.length_b   1.000
_cell.length_c   1.000
_cell.angle_alpha   90.00
_cell.angle_beta   90.00
_cell.angle_gamma   90.00
#
_symmetry.space_group_name_H-M   'P 1'
#
loop_
_entity.id
_entity.type
_entity.pdbx_description
1 polymer ?
#
loop_
_entity_poly.entity_id
_entity_poly.type
_entity_poly.pdbx_seq_one_letter_code
_entity_poly.pdbx_strand_id
1 'polypeptide(L)'
;MTRSHRRDRKKKRLLYGAAAAVVATATIGTLAVASPGLLGAAGDGTAAGDVSLQSQFANAAREFDVPQSVLMAVSYQQTRWESHDGEPSTTGAYNVMGLTKVDPEDVPQKVTDEQIDHFNGSGRPEIEKTFDRAKVRQILEKALVDTDDPRLHTLDKAAELIDSSSEAVQNDTAASIRAGAALLADYQKQAGAELSDEAGDWYPAVARYSQSPEKKGADLFAKRVFESIQEGERAVTLDGEQVALPADPSVEPVKPSNVPLAATPASTRAAAAVPECPAGLSCNVKLTVPDSAGKKNYTAADRPNQGLDIRQIVIHDTEGGYDGSLQVLTDPNGGGSAHYLIRAADGLVTQMLENKNLAWHAGNWTHNMHAIGVEHEGYAIKEGSWYTEQQYRSSAELVKFLANKYGVPIDREHIIGHDEVALQTDAGLANLHWDAGPYWDWNYYMSLLGAPQGDKGAGGLLRAGQVVRVVPPFTTANQPKLTVGGTAVSARPANFGYLYTTPSTGGTPLKDPYFTSGPSEGSNYGNKVRAGGTYVVAEARTDWTAIWYAGQKAWFFNPGGQYTAPVTGATTVKVAGLTAVKVFGRSFPETAAYTAAGLSAPGDENASLTKFSFAAGQSYVKAGPAVKGDDWFGSAQKNVVGTTLFVPIRFHHKIVWVKQSEITEAPGAAPVSATDRYNLIARDASGVLWQYQGTGSGSTPFLTRYRVGPGWQDYDAVTPMTALRADGTGDMVARGKDGVLWYYKGTGKPSAPFAGRLRVGGGWGVYDKLLGARDMNADGRPDLIARDKTGVLWLYTNTGAAPNPFATRVRVGGGWNTYNELISTGDMTGDGRPDLIARDKTGVLWLYKNTGGTPNPYATRAKVGGGWNAYDVMVGPSDLDRDGRPDLIARDTTGVLWFYKNTNGYPNPYAPRVSVGGGWKGYNLIV
;
A
#
# COMPACT_ATOMS: atom_id res chain seq x y z
N MET A 1 -43.13 20.42 13.61
CA MET A 1 -42.55 20.27 14.96
C MET A 1 -41.47 19.18 14.93
N THR A 2 -40.44 19.36 14.16
CA THR A 2 -39.39 18.36 13.98
C THR A 2 -38.04 19.04 13.78
N ARG A 3 -37.61 19.89 14.73
CA ARG A 3 -36.27 20.52 14.74
C ARG A 3 -35.54 20.45 16.09
N SER A 4 -36.04 19.66 17.06
CA SER A 4 -35.52 19.67 18.44
C SER A 4 -34.63 18.49 18.81
N HIS A 5 -34.72 17.34 18.13
CA HIS A 5 -33.93 16.15 18.50
C HIS A 5 -32.52 16.10 17.93
N ARG A 6 -32.23 16.77 16.79
CA ARG A 6 -30.91 16.80 16.20
C ARG A 6 -29.86 17.66 16.93
N ARG A 7 -30.26 18.55 17.83
CA ARG A 7 -29.35 19.41 18.61
C ARG A 7 -28.76 18.74 19.86
N ASP A 8 -29.47 17.76 20.43
CA ASP A 8 -29.01 17.12 21.68
C ASP A 8 -27.99 16.00 21.45
N ARG A 9 -28.01 15.30 20.32
CA ARG A 9 -26.98 14.30 19.98
C ARG A 9 -25.59 14.91 19.78
N LYS A 10 -25.48 16.14 19.23
CA LYS A 10 -24.19 16.84 19.06
C LYS A 10 -23.54 17.30 20.37
N LYS A 11 -24.31 17.49 21.45
CA LYS A 11 -23.74 17.93 22.73
C LYS A 11 -23.20 16.80 23.60
N LYS A 12 -23.62 15.57 23.39
CA LYS A 12 -23.10 14.41 24.15
C LYS A 12 -21.77 13.87 23.61
N ARG A 13 -21.45 14.07 22.33
CA ARG A 13 -20.19 13.65 21.74
C ARG A 13 -18.97 14.54 22.03
N LEU A 14 -19.17 15.74 22.59
CA LEU A 14 -18.11 16.70 22.91
C LEU A 14 -17.47 16.54 24.31
N LEU A 15 -17.87 15.53 25.09
CA LEU A 15 -17.42 15.35 26.48
C LEU A 15 -16.46 14.15 26.69
N TYR A 16 -16.17 13.35 25.67
CA TYR A 16 -15.25 12.20 25.78
C TYR A 16 -13.95 12.31 24.97
N GLY A 17 -13.65 13.48 24.42
CA GLY A 17 -12.47 13.71 23.56
C GLY A 17 -11.30 14.43 24.24
N ALA A 18 -11.07 14.26 25.54
CA ALA A 18 -9.92 14.86 26.19
C ALA A 18 -9.42 14.01 27.36
N ALA A 19 -8.73 12.92 27.08
CA ALA A 19 -7.68 12.35 27.95
C ALA A 19 -7.15 11.05 27.33
N ALA A 20 -6.01 11.09 26.68
CA ALA A 20 -4.94 10.09 26.79
C ALA A 20 -3.90 10.29 25.71
N ALA A 21 -2.96 11.21 25.95
CA ALA A 21 -1.64 11.10 25.41
C ALA A 21 -0.81 10.33 26.43
N VAL A 22 -0.62 9.05 26.28
CA VAL A 22 0.36 8.26 27.02
C VAL A 22 1.24 7.55 26.02
N VAL A 23 2.52 7.86 26.13
CA VAL A 23 3.65 7.29 25.40
C VAL A 23 3.71 5.78 25.65
N ALA A 24 3.57 4.98 24.62
CA ALA A 24 3.85 3.54 24.66
C ALA A 24 5.29 3.28 24.23
N THR A 25 6.14 2.94 25.18
CA THR A 25 7.45 2.32 24.95
C THR A 25 7.25 0.84 24.67
N ALA A 26 7.47 0.43 23.42
CA ALA A 26 7.46 -0.97 23.03
C ALA A 26 8.77 -1.67 23.45
N THR A 27 8.67 -2.65 24.33
CA THR A 27 9.71 -3.65 24.58
C THR A 27 9.46 -4.87 23.70
N ILE A 28 10.40 -5.15 22.82
CA ILE A 28 10.39 -6.35 21.97
C ILE A 28 10.98 -7.51 22.76
N GLY A 29 10.14 -8.50 23.09
CA GLY A 29 10.56 -9.78 23.64
C GLY A 29 10.72 -10.81 22.52
N THR A 30 11.84 -11.53 22.59
CA THR A 30 12.23 -12.63 21.70
C THR A 30 11.32 -13.85 21.87
N LEU A 31 10.85 -14.42 20.77
CA LEU A 31 10.14 -15.70 20.72
C LEU A 31 11.10 -16.85 21.05
N ALA A 32 10.82 -17.54 22.16
CA ALA A 32 11.31 -18.88 22.42
C ALA A 32 10.12 -19.85 22.30
N VAL A 33 10.32 -20.88 21.51
CA VAL A 33 9.39 -22.02 21.39
C VAL A 33 9.44 -22.82 22.68
N ALA A 34 8.32 -22.96 23.40
CA ALA A 34 8.19 -23.89 24.52
C ALA A 34 6.86 -24.62 24.44
N SER A 35 6.95 -25.90 24.65
CA SER A 35 5.89 -26.93 24.67
C SER A 35 4.87 -26.74 25.79
N PRO A 36 3.69 -27.43 25.74
CA PRO A 36 2.56 -27.15 26.61
C PRO A 36 2.66 -27.83 27.98
N GLY A 37 2.28 -27.08 29.00
CA GLY A 37 2.01 -27.60 30.33
C GLY A 37 2.33 -26.62 31.44
N LEU A 38 1.35 -25.99 31.99
CA LEU A 38 1.00 -25.92 33.42
C LEU A 38 0.01 -24.77 33.67
N LEU A 39 -1.21 -25.15 33.98
CA LEU A 39 -2.19 -24.33 34.68
C LEU A 39 -1.76 -24.20 36.16
N GLY A 40 -1.65 -22.98 36.63
CA GLY A 40 -1.35 -22.66 38.03
C GLY A 40 -2.13 -21.42 38.49
N ALA A 41 -2.88 -21.58 39.54
CA ALA A 41 -3.96 -20.83 40.10
C ALA A 41 -3.79 -19.33 40.37
N ALA A 42 -4.94 -18.69 40.45
CA ALA A 42 -5.34 -17.32 40.71
C ALA A 42 -4.69 -16.65 41.91
N GLY A 43 -4.48 -15.33 41.75
CA GLY A 43 -4.35 -14.35 42.81
C GLY A 43 -5.17 -13.10 42.45
N ASP A 44 -6.16 -12.80 43.27
CA ASP A 44 -7.05 -11.68 43.20
C ASP A 44 -6.34 -10.32 43.20
N GLY A 45 -6.71 -9.47 42.29
CA GLY A 45 -6.30 -8.07 42.24
C GLY A 45 -7.05 -7.29 41.17
N THR A 46 -8.20 -6.73 41.53
CA THR A 46 -9.11 -5.95 40.65
C THR A 46 -8.45 -4.68 40.14
N ALA A 47 -8.11 -4.70 38.85
CA ALA A 47 -8.22 -3.57 37.94
C ALA A 47 -8.93 -4.11 36.71
N ALA A 48 -10.00 -3.47 36.23
CA ALA A 48 -10.70 -3.85 35.01
C ALA A 48 -9.72 -3.65 33.82
N GLY A 49 -8.96 -4.69 33.50
CA GLY A 49 -8.19 -4.79 32.30
C GLY A 49 -9.12 -5.23 31.17
N ASP A 50 -9.05 -4.58 30.02
CA ASP A 50 -9.76 -5.00 28.82
C ASP A 50 -9.54 -6.51 28.57
N VAL A 51 -10.65 -7.24 28.55
CA VAL A 51 -10.64 -8.68 28.26
C VAL A 51 -10.33 -8.86 26.79
N SER A 52 -9.25 -9.55 26.44
CA SER A 52 -8.86 -9.72 25.02
C SER A 52 -9.99 -10.28 24.18
N LEU A 53 -10.04 -9.89 22.89
CA LEU A 53 -11.03 -10.36 21.91
C LEU A 53 -11.13 -11.89 21.89
N GLN A 54 -9.99 -12.58 21.96
CA GLN A 54 -9.91 -14.03 22.07
C GLN A 54 -10.68 -14.57 23.30
N SER A 55 -10.59 -13.89 24.43
CA SER A 55 -11.29 -14.27 25.67
C SER A 55 -12.78 -13.96 25.61
N GLN A 56 -13.17 -12.89 24.90
CA GLN A 56 -14.57 -12.55 24.68
C GLN A 56 -15.27 -13.63 23.84
N PHE A 57 -14.64 -14.13 22.78
CA PHE A 57 -15.14 -15.28 22.01
C PHE A 57 -15.28 -16.52 22.87
N ALA A 58 -14.28 -16.87 23.69
CA ALA A 58 -14.32 -18.02 24.56
C ALA A 58 -15.41 -17.93 25.61
N ASN A 59 -15.72 -16.74 26.14
CA ASN A 59 -16.76 -16.53 27.13
C ASN A 59 -18.15 -16.66 26.49
N ALA A 60 -18.41 -16.02 25.37
CA ALA A 60 -19.69 -16.09 24.68
C ALA A 60 -19.99 -17.53 24.17
N ALA A 61 -18.97 -18.24 23.65
CA ALA A 61 -19.07 -19.62 23.22
C ALA A 61 -19.60 -20.51 24.35
N ARG A 62 -19.06 -20.36 25.57
CA ARG A 62 -19.53 -21.11 26.76
C ARG A 62 -20.88 -20.68 27.28
N GLU A 63 -21.19 -19.36 27.17
CA GLU A 63 -22.48 -18.83 27.65
C GLU A 63 -23.67 -19.36 26.85
N PHE A 64 -23.48 -19.60 25.55
CA PHE A 64 -24.55 -20.01 24.64
C PHE A 64 -24.41 -21.44 24.09
N ASP A 65 -23.47 -22.24 24.62
CA ASP A 65 -23.17 -23.60 24.18
C ASP A 65 -22.88 -23.69 22.65
N VAL A 66 -22.07 -22.72 22.13
CA VAL A 66 -21.63 -22.70 20.73
C VAL A 66 -20.16 -23.08 20.71
N PRO A 67 -19.69 -23.96 19.81
CA PRO A 67 -18.25 -24.22 19.66
C PRO A 67 -17.51 -22.92 19.33
N GLN A 68 -16.45 -22.61 20.11
CA GLN A 68 -15.68 -21.39 19.91
C GLN A 68 -15.14 -21.28 18.49
N SER A 69 -14.75 -22.40 17.87
CA SER A 69 -14.26 -22.42 16.49
C SER A 69 -15.31 -21.98 15.49
N VAL A 70 -16.58 -22.37 15.67
CA VAL A 70 -17.70 -21.94 14.82
C VAL A 70 -17.94 -20.43 14.98
N LEU A 71 -18.02 -19.96 16.23
CA LEU A 71 -18.28 -18.53 16.51
C LEU A 71 -17.16 -17.64 15.92
N MET A 72 -15.90 -18.02 16.11
CA MET A 72 -14.75 -17.29 15.58
C MET A 72 -14.69 -17.34 14.06
N ALA A 73 -14.97 -18.50 13.44
CA ALA A 73 -14.94 -18.63 11.99
C ALA A 73 -16.07 -17.83 11.31
N VAL A 74 -17.28 -17.82 11.90
CA VAL A 74 -18.38 -16.96 11.41
C VAL A 74 -18.00 -15.49 11.49
N SER A 75 -17.45 -15.05 12.61
CA SER A 75 -16.98 -13.67 12.78
C SER A 75 -15.89 -13.32 11.77
N TYR A 76 -14.92 -14.20 11.55
CA TYR A 76 -13.87 -13.99 10.55
C TYR A 76 -14.43 -13.85 9.15
N GLN A 77 -15.35 -14.71 8.76
CA GLN A 77 -15.99 -14.69 7.44
C GLN A 77 -16.95 -13.49 7.25
N GLN A 78 -17.36 -12.83 8.31
CA GLN A 78 -18.13 -11.58 8.24
C GLN A 78 -17.22 -10.36 8.13
N THR A 79 -16.23 -10.23 9.04
CA THR A 79 -15.52 -8.97 9.28
C THR A 79 -14.01 -9.11 9.44
N ARG A 80 -13.46 -10.33 9.39
CA ARG A 80 -12.06 -10.63 9.78
C ARG A 80 -11.74 -10.25 11.23
N TRP A 81 -12.74 -10.35 12.11
CA TRP A 81 -12.71 -9.95 13.52
C TRP A 81 -12.56 -8.44 13.75
N GLU A 82 -12.84 -7.61 12.73
CA GLU A 82 -12.81 -6.16 12.87
C GLU A 82 -14.11 -5.61 13.44
N SER A 83 -14.00 -4.72 14.42
CA SER A 83 -15.16 -4.02 15.00
C SER A 83 -15.67 -2.90 14.11
N HIS A 84 -14.81 -2.38 13.24
CA HIS A 84 -15.07 -1.20 12.41
C HIS A 84 -15.56 0.03 13.19
N ASP A 85 -15.19 0.13 14.49
CA ASP A 85 -15.62 1.21 15.41
C ASP A 85 -17.16 1.41 15.47
N GLY A 86 -17.93 0.33 15.24
CA GLY A 86 -19.40 0.38 15.18
C GLY A 86 -19.98 1.03 13.92
N GLU A 87 -19.14 1.31 12.92
CA GLU A 87 -19.59 1.84 11.62
C GLU A 87 -20.15 0.70 10.74
N PRO A 88 -21.19 0.96 9.94
CA PRO A 88 -21.84 -0.07 9.12
C PRO A 88 -20.98 -0.48 7.91
N SER A 89 -21.18 -1.69 7.43
CA SER A 89 -20.76 -2.08 6.07
C SER A 89 -21.55 -1.31 5.01
N THR A 90 -21.16 -1.45 3.76
CA THR A 90 -21.93 -0.90 2.61
C THR A 90 -23.37 -1.40 2.53
N THR A 91 -23.74 -2.43 3.31
CA THR A 91 -25.07 -3.04 3.36
C THR A 91 -25.67 -3.12 4.76
N GLY A 92 -25.13 -2.35 5.74
CA GLY A 92 -25.70 -2.21 7.08
C GLY A 92 -25.34 -3.33 8.07
N ALA A 93 -24.24 -4.08 7.84
CA ALA A 93 -23.72 -5.00 8.85
C ALA A 93 -22.79 -4.26 9.83
N TYR A 94 -22.80 -4.66 11.11
CA TYR A 94 -22.11 -3.97 12.19
C TYR A 94 -21.21 -4.88 13.00
N ASN A 95 -20.13 -4.31 13.50
CA ASN A 95 -19.23 -4.87 14.50
C ASN A 95 -18.69 -6.27 14.11
N VAL A 96 -17.91 -6.92 14.98
CA VAL A 96 -17.16 -8.15 14.69
C VAL A 96 -18.01 -9.32 14.21
N MET A 97 -19.29 -9.36 14.56
CA MET A 97 -20.20 -10.44 14.16
C MET A 97 -20.95 -10.16 12.86
N GLY A 98 -20.82 -8.96 12.28
CA GLY A 98 -21.48 -8.58 11.02
C GLY A 98 -23.01 -8.64 11.10
N LEU A 99 -23.58 -8.31 12.26
CA LEU A 99 -25.03 -8.30 12.48
C LEU A 99 -25.66 -7.12 11.75
N THR A 100 -26.69 -7.38 10.94
CA THR A 100 -27.27 -6.39 10.05
C THR A 100 -28.39 -5.61 10.72
N LYS A 101 -28.39 -4.28 10.55
CA LYS A 101 -29.49 -3.38 10.87
C LYS A 101 -29.59 -2.30 9.82
N VAL A 102 -30.72 -2.23 9.15
CA VAL A 102 -31.02 -1.20 8.13
C VAL A 102 -32.38 -0.60 8.43
N ASP A 103 -32.37 0.63 8.93
CA ASP A 103 -33.56 1.39 9.17
C ASP A 103 -33.95 2.21 7.91
N PRO A 104 -35.25 2.69 7.78
CA PRO A 104 -35.65 3.50 6.62
C PRO A 104 -34.80 4.74 6.36
N GLU A 105 -34.12 5.27 7.38
CA GLU A 105 -33.22 6.43 7.26
C GLU A 105 -31.83 6.09 6.69
N ASP A 106 -31.49 4.83 6.67
CA ASP A 106 -30.17 4.35 6.21
C ASP A 106 -30.15 4.09 4.69
N VAL A 107 -31.30 4.02 4.06
CA VAL A 107 -31.41 3.75 2.63
C VAL A 107 -32.16 4.84 1.89
N PRO A 108 -31.89 5.09 0.61
CA PRO A 108 -32.62 6.06 -0.19
C PRO A 108 -34.11 5.71 -0.25
N GLN A 109 -34.96 6.57 0.23
CA GLN A 109 -36.42 6.43 0.12
C GLN A 109 -36.96 6.81 -1.26
N LYS A 110 -36.12 7.38 -2.11
CA LYS A 110 -36.40 7.78 -3.49
C LYS A 110 -35.18 7.60 -4.34
N VAL A 111 -35.39 7.17 -5.55
CA VAL A 111 -34.33 7.08 -6.56
C VAL A 111 -33.84 8.47 -6.93
N THR A 112 -32.55 8.71 -6.78
CA THR A 112 -31.89 9.97 -7.11
C THR A 112 -31.49 10.02 -8.58
N ASP A 113 -31.25 11.23 -9.10
CA ASP A 113 -30.73 11.40 -10.45
C ASP A 113 -29.31 10.81 -10.59
N GLU A 114 -28.52 10.87 -9.53
CA GLU A 114 -27.18 10.31 -9.43
C GLU A 114 -27.20 8.79 -9.59
N GLN A 115 -28.11 8.09 -8.91
CA GLN A 115 -28.30 6.65 -9.07
C GLN A 115 -28.74 6.27 -10.51
N ILE A 116 -29.57 7.10 -11.15
CA ILE A 116 -29.99 6.85 -12.54
C ILE A 116 -28.79 7.04 -13.47
N ASP A 117 -28.00 8.10 -13.28
CA ASP A 117 -26.85 8.41 -14.12
C ASP A 117 -25.74 7.36 -13.99
N HIS A 118 -25.64 6.69 -12.84
CA HIS A 118 -24.73 5.57 -12.61
C HIS A 118 -24.91 4.46 -13.66
N PHE A 119 -26.13 4.21 -14.13
CA PHE A 119 -26.40 3.20 -15.13
C PHE A 119 -26.22 3.67 -16.59
N ASN A 120 -25.72 4.87 -16.84
CA ASN A 120 -25.42 5.34 -18.21
C ASN A 120 -23.96 5.01 -18.60
N GLY A 121 -23.65 3.75 -18.77
CA GLY A 121 -22.28 3.23 -18.92
C GLY A 121 -21.80 3.01 -20.37
N SER A 122 -22.55 3.42 -21.42
CA SER A 122 -22.21 3.06 -22.81
C SER A 122 -20.96 3.76 -23.36
N GLY A 123 -20.74 5.02 -23.04
CA GLY A 123 -19.66 5.84 -23.60
C GLY A 123 -19.81 6.14 -25.10
N ARG A 124 -20.98 5.88 -25.68
CA ARG A 124 -21.31 6.18 -27.10
C ARG A 124 -22.47 7.16 -27.21
N PRO A 125 -22.27 8.35 -27.79
CA PRO A 125 -23.29 9.38 -27.87
C PRO A 125 -24.60 8.94 -28.57
N GLU A 126 -24.51 8.06 -29.56
CA GLU A 126 -25.67 7.50 -30.24
C GLU A 126 -26.46 6.53 -29.34
N ILE A 127 -25.85 5.81 -28.46
CA ILE A 127 -26.46 4.93 -27.45
C ILE A 127 -27.01 5.77 -26.29
N GLU A 128 -26.22 6.70 -25.78
CA GLU A 128 -26.59 7.57 -24.64
C GLU A 128 -27.85 8.40 -24.94
N LYS A 129 -28.05 8.81 -26.19
CA LYS A 129 -29.31 9.46 -26.64
C LYS A 129 -30.53 8.60 -26.46
N THR A 130 -30.39 7.28 -26.40
CA THR A 130 -31.48 6.32 -26.20
C THR A 130 -31.69 5.94 -24.75
N PHE A 131 -30.89 6.50 -23.82
CA PHE A 131 -31.00 6.27 -22.40
C PHE A 131 -32.30 6.85 -21.84
N ASP A 132 -33.19 5.98 -21.38
CA ASP A 132 -34.49 6.34 -20.84
C ASP A 132 -34.46 6.46 -19.31
N ARG A 133 -34.09 7.64 -18.82
CA ARG A 133 -34.03 7.96 -17.39
C ARG A 133 -35.33 7.65 -16.65
N ALA A 134 -36.49 7.87 -17.29
CA ALA A 134 -37.79 7.62 -16.66
C ALA A 134 -38.03 6.11 -16.46
N LYS A 135 -37.63 5.32 -17.45
CA LYS A 135 -37.72 3.86 -17.37
C LYS A 135 -36.76 3.28 -16.32
N VAL A 136 -35.51 3.74 -16.29
CA VAL A 136 -34.52 3.34 -15.27
C VAL A 136 -35.05 3.70 -13.87
N ARG A 137 -35.54 4.92 -13.68
CA ARG A 137 -36.20 5.34 -12.44
C ARG A 137 -37.31 4.38 -12.02
N GLN A 138 -38.20 4.05 -12.93
CA GLN A 138 -39.33 3.12 -12.69
C GLN A 138 -38.87 1.73 -12.28
N ILE A 139 -37.77 1.24 -12.85
CA ILE A 139 -37.18 -0.06 -12.48
C ILE A 139 -36.61 0.01 -11.05
N LEU A 140 -35.82 1.02 -10.76
CA LEU A 140 -35.19 1.20 -9.43
C LEU A 140 -36.23 1.45 -8.33
N GLU A 141 -37.29 2.24 -8.58
CA GLU A 141 -38.37 2.49 -7.63
C GLU A 141 -39.14 1.21 -7.23
N LYS A 142 -39.22 0.22 -8.14
CA LYS A 142 -39.81 -1.08 -7.80
C LYS A 142 -38.91 -2.00 -6.99
N ALA A 143 -37.65 -1.69 -6.93
CA ALA A 143 -36.63 -2.49 -6.31
C ALA A 143 -35.92 -1.73 -5.16
N LEU A 144 -36.55 -0.70 -4.63
CA LEU A 144 -36.10 -0.05 -3.39
C LEU A 144 -36.01 -1.10 -2.29
N VAL A 145 -35.05 -0.94 -1.40
CA VAL A 145 -34.80 -1.85 -0.28
C VAL A 145 -36.05 -1.86 0.61
N ASP A 146 -36.61 -3.06 0.81
CA ASP A 146 -37.68 -3.31 1.77
C ASP A 146 -37.07 -3.37 3.17
N THR A 147 -37.14 -2.26 3.90
CA THR A 147 -36.57 -2.16 5.24
C THR A 147 -37.34 -2.93 6.31
N ASP A 148 -38.49 -3.53 5.97
CA ASP A 148 -39.22 -4.43 6.86
C ASP A 148 -38.73 -5.89 6.72
N ASP A 149 -37.78 -6.19 5.83
CA ASP A 149 -37.23 -7.52 5.63
C ASP A 149 -36.48 -8.01 6.89
N PRO A 150 -36.88 -9.12 7.53
CA PRO A 150 -36.23 -9.63 8.76
C PRO A 150 -34.73 -9.92 8.58
N ARG A 151 -34.24 -10.12 7.36
CA ARG A 151 -32.82 -10.31 7.03
C ARG A 151 -31.98 -9.08 7.32
N LEU A 152 -32.60 -7.90 7.31
CA LEU A 152 -31.97 -6.61 7.57
C LEU A 152 -32.02 -6.21 9.06
N HIS A 153 -32.59 -7.07 9.94
CA HIS A 153 -32.76 -6.81 11.37
C HIS A 153 -32.15 -7.90 12.27
N THR A 154 -31.10 -8.57 11.80
CA THR A 154 -30.45 -9.61 12.59
C THR A 154 -29.80 -9.07 13.86
N LEU A 155 -29.35 -7.79 13.83
CA LEU A 155 -28.79 -7.10 14.99
C LEU A 155 -29.85 -6.90 16.09
N ASP A 156 -31.04 -6.42 15.73
CA ASP A 156 -32.12 -6.21 16.67
C ASP A 156 -32.58 -7.53 17.30
N LYS A 157 -32.74 -8.57 16.48
CA LYS A 157 -33.07 -9.91 16.93
C LYS A 157 -31.99 -10.47 17.87
N ALA A 158 -30.72 -10.31 17.54
CA ALA A 158 -29.62 -10.80 18.37
C ALA A 158 -29.49 -10.03 19.69
N ALA A 159 -29.79 -8.72 19.70
CA ALA A 159 -29.83 -7.89 20.89
C ALA A 159 -30.95 -8.33 21.84
N GLU A 160 -32.13 -8.64 21.31
CA GLU A 160 -33.24 -9.17 22.08
C GLU A 160 -32.90 -10.52 22.76
N LEU A 161 -32.17 -11.41 22.08
CA LEU A 161 -31.78 -12.71 22.63
C LEU A 161 -30.82 -12.61 23.82
N ILE A 162 -30.16 -11.48 24.03
CA ILE A 162 -29.23 -11.26 25.16
C ILE A 162 -29.72 -10.19 26.12
N ASP A 163 -30.99 -9.78 26.05
CA ASP A 163 -31.60 -8.69 26.84
C ASP A 163 -30.79 -7.39 26.78
N SER A 164 -30.28 -7.02 25.59
CA SER A 164 -29.45 -5.85 25.36
C SER A 164 -30.11 -4.87 24.37
N SER A 165 -29.58 -3.65 24.27
CA SER A 165 -30.03 -2.71 23.25
C SER A 165 -29.28 -2.92 21.94
N SER A 166 -29.91 -2.62 20.81
CA SER A 166 -29.26 -2.61 19.49
C SER A 166 -28.05 -1.68 19.45
N GLU A 167 -28.11 -0.50 20.11
CA GLU A 167 -26.97 0.43 20.21
C GLU A 167 -25.78 -0.19 20.95
N ALA A 168 -26.02 -1.02 21.98
CA ALA A 168 -24.94 -1.72 22.67
C ALA A 168 -24.32 -2.80 21.79
N VAL A 169 -25.11 -3.61 21.09
CA VAL A 169 -24.61 -4.64 20.16
C VAL A 169 -23.85 -4.02 18.99
N GLN A 170 -24.28 -2.86 18.53
CA GLN A 170 -23.62 -2.12 17.48
C GLN A 170 -22.24 -1.59 17.88
N ASN A 171 -22.08 -1.06 19.10
CA ASN A 171 -20.91 -0.29 19.50
C ASN A 171 -19.98 -1.00 20.49
N ASP A 172 -20.42 -2.09 21.13
CA ASP A 172 -19.64 -2.86 22.08
C ASP A 172 -19.30 -4.24 21.50
N THR A 173 -18.01 -4.53 21.37
CA THR A 173 -17.54 -5.77 20.76
C THR A 173 -17.94 -7.01 21.55
N ALA A 174 -17.91 -6.96 22.90
CA ALA A 174 -18.31 -8.09 23.72
C ALA A 174 -19.82 -8.36 23.62
N ALA A 175 -20.63 -7.32 23.57
CA ALA A 175 -22.07 -7.43 23.32
C ALA A 175 -22.36 -8.01 21.93
N SER A 176 -21.62 -7.58 20.90
CA SER A 176 -21.74 -8.12 19.54
C SER A 176 -21.43 -9.60 19.49
N ILE A 177 -20.33 -10.05 20.11
CA ILE A 177 -19.94 -11.47 20.15
C ILE A 177 -20.99 -12.30 20.89
N ARG A 178 -21.49 -11.85 22.03
CA ARG A 178 -22.56 -12.53 22.79
C ARG A 178 -23.85 -12.63 21.97
N ALA A 179 -24.24 -11.54 21.30
CA ALA A 179 -25.43 -11.49 20.45
C ALA A 179 -25.30 -12.43 19.24
N GLY A 180 -24.13 -12.49 18.61
CA GLY A 180 -23.84 -13.42 17.51
C GLY A 180 -23.87 -14.89 17.95
N ALA A 181 -23.34 -15.19 19.14
CA ALA A 181 -23.39 -16.54 19.72
C ALA A 181 -24.85 -16.95 20.05
N ALA A 182 -25.61 -16.07 20.66
CA ALA A 182 -27.04 -16.29 20.95
C ALA A 182 -27.85 -16.56 19.67
N LEU A 183 -27.57 -15.77 18.59
CA LEU A 183 -28.23 -15.94 17.31
C LEU A 183 -27.88 -17.26 16.63
N LEU A 184 -26.63 -17.70 16.70
CA LEU A 184 -26.21 -19.01 16.20
C LEU A 184 -26.93 -20.15 16.96
N ALA A 185 -26.97 -20.08 18.28
CA ALA A 185 -27.69 -21.05 19.12
C ALA A 185 -29.20 -21.08 18.81
N ASP A 186 -29.82 -19.92 18.59
CA ASP A 186 -31.21 -19.81 18.18
C ASP A 186 -31.47 -20.44 16.81
N TYR A 187 -30.60 -20.19 15.82
CA TYR A 187 -30.71 -20.79 14.49
C TYR A 187 -30.49 -22.32 14.51
N GLN A 188 -29.59 -22.83 15.35
CA GLN A 188 -29.39 -24.26 15.53
C GLN A 188 -30.66 -24.93 16.09
N LYS A 189 -31.27 -24.36 17.11
CA LYS A 189 -32.54 -24.82 17.68
C LYS A 189 -33.70 -24.76 16.67
N GLN A 190 -33.80 -23.65 15.89
CA GLN A 190 -34.81 -23.51 14.86
C GLN A 190 -34.67 -24.54 13.72
N ALA A 191 -33.43 -24.99 13.45
CA ALA A 191 -33.19 -26.08 12.51
C ALA A 191 -33.56 -27.46 13.07
N GLY A 192 -34.00 -27.54 14.32
CA GLY A 192 -34.30 -28.81 15.01
C GLY A 192 -33.05 -29.65 15.37
N ALA A 193 -31.88 -28.99 15.43
CA ALA A 193 -30.60 -29.60 15.79
C ALA A 193 -30.25 -29.30 17.25
N GLU A 194 -29.51 -30.24 17.89
CA GLU A 194 -29.01 -30.07 19.26
C GLU A 194 -27.86 -29.05 19.31
N LEU A 195 -27.61 -28.46 20.48
CA LEU A 195 -26.42 -27.68 20.76
C LEU A 195 -25.29 -28.64 21.05
N SER A 196 -24.59 -29.05 20.00
CA SER A 196 -23.51 -30.04 20.04
C SER A 196 -22.16 -29.38 20.32
N ASP A 197 -21.25 -30.06 21.01
CA ASP A 197 -19.85 -29.67 21.16
C ASP A 197 -19.05 -29.87 19.85
N GLU A 198 -19.60 -30.66 18.91
CA GLU A 198 -18.98 -30.97 17.63
C GLU A 198 -19.26 -29.84 16.62
N ALA A 199 -18.20 -29.14 16.17
CA ALA A 199 -18.32 -28.01 15.27
C ALA A 199 -19.05 -28.35 13.95
N GLY A 200 -18.85 -29.59 13.43
CA GLY A 200 -19.44 -30.05 12.17
C GLY A 200 -20.97 -30.06 12.18
N ASP A 201 -21.61 -30.24 13.34
CA ASP A 201 -23.07 -30.29 13.49
C ASP A 201 -23.72 -28.90 13.34
N TRP A 202 -22.94 -27.82 13.36
CA TRP A 202 -23.44 -26.46 13.27
C TRP A 202 -23.67 -25.96 11.84
N TYR A 203 -23.52 -26.82 10.85
CA TYR A 203 -23.78 -26.43 9.44
C TYR A 203 -25.14 -25.73 9.24
N PRO A 204 -26.26 -26.21 9.82
CA PRO A 204 -27.58 -25.56 9.65
C PRO A 204 -27.58 -24.11 10.15
N ALA A 205 -27.07 -23.86 11.36
CA ALA A 205 -27.02 -22.53 11.96
C ALA A 205 -26.09 -21.60 11.16
N VAL A 206 -24.90 -22.08 10.77
CA VAL A 206 -23.95 -21.33 9.95
C VAL A 206 -24.55 -20.94 8.60
N ALA A 207 -25.20 -21.91 7.91
CA ALA A 207 -25.84 -21.62 6.62
C ALA A 207 -26.95 -20.57 6.75
N ARG A 208 -27.74 -20.64 7.83
CA ARG A 208 -28.80 -19.67 8.15
C ARG A 208 -28.26 -18.28 8.49
N TYR A 209 -27.08 -18.22 9.16
CA TYR A 209 -26.42 -16.97 9.54
C TYR A 209 -26.04 -16.10 8.35
N SER A 210 -25.78 -16.70 7.20
CA SER A 210 -25.49 -15.98 5.95
C SER A 210 -26.60 -15.03 5.47
N GLN A 211 -27.80 -15.14 6.02
CA GLN A 211 -29.00 -14.44 5.56
C GLN A 211 -29.33 -14.68 4.07
N SER A 212 -28.73 -15.70 3.44
CA SER A 212 -28.95 -16.02 2.04
C SER A 212 -30.40 -16.47 1.79
N PRO A 213 -31.10 -15.91 0.79
CA PRO A 213 -32.39 -16.42 0.32
C PRO A 213 -32.25 -17.67 -0.55
N GLU A 214 -31.01 -18.07 -0.91
CA GLU A 214 -30.73 -19.12 -1.87
C GLU A 214 -29.74 -20.16 -1.31
N LYS A 215 -30.06 -21.45 -1.57
CA LYS A 215 -29.22 -22.55 -1.14
C LYS A 215 -27.74 -22.43 -1.56
N LYS A 216 -27.47 -21.94 -2.78
CA LYS A 216 -26.08 -21.78 -3.27
C LYS A 216 -25.29 -20.77 -2.46
N GLY A 217 -25.88 -19.65 -2.06
CA GLY A 217 -25.22 -18.65 -1.22
C GLY A 217 -25.04 -19.13 0.19
N ALA A 218 -26.08 -19.72 0.81
CA ALA A 218 -26.00 -20.32 2.14
C ALA A 218 -24.92 -21.42 2.21
N ASP A 219 -24.86 -22.28 1.19
CA ASP A 219 -23.82 -23.32 1.10
C ASP A 219 -22.42 -22.75 0.88
N LEU A 220 -22.27 -21.64 0.12
CA LEU A 220 -20.97 -21.00 -0.09
C LEU A 220 -20.44 -20.39 1.21
N PHE A 221 -21.29 -19.67 1.95
CA PHE A 221 -20.92 -19.10 3.23
C PHE A 221 -20.51 -20.20 4.23
N ALA A 222 -21.35 -21.24 4.41
CA ALA A 222 -21.06 -22.34 5.29
C ALA A 222 -19.74 -23.05 4.92
N LYS A 223 -19.51 -23.33 3.66
CA LYS A 223 -18.26 -23.89 3.15
C LYS A 223 -17.05 -23.07 3.62
N ARG A 224 -17.06 -21.75 3.43
CA ARG A 224 -15.95 -20.87 3.83
C ARG A 224 -15.73 -20.82 5.34
N VAL A 225 -16.81 -20.85 6.13
CA VAL A 225 -16.70 -20.94 7.59
C VAL A 225 -16.00 -22.23 8.00
N PHE A 226 -16.37 -23.37 7.43
CA PHE A 226 -15.74 -24.65 7.76
C PHE A 226 -14.32 -24.76 7.21
N GLU A 227 -14.01 -24.16 6.05
CA GLU A 227 -12.64 -24.03 5.55
C GLU A 227 -11.77 -23.21 6.53
N SER A 228 -12.28 -22.11 7.09
CA SER A 228 -11.57 -21.36 8.14
C SER A 228 -11.33 -22.18 9.41
N ILE A 229 -12.25 -23.06 9.80
CA ILE A 229 -12.02 -23.96 10.94
C ILE A 229 -10.94 -25.00 10.61
N GLN A 230 -11.01 -25.60 9.42
CA GLN A 230 -10.08 -26.65 9.01
C GLN A 230 -8.66 -26.14 8.79
N GLU A 231 -8.51 -24.95 8.20
CA GLU A 231 -7.20 -24.37 7.85
C GLU A 231 -6.63 -23.48 8.95
N GLY A 232 -7.50 -22.95 9.82
CA GLY A 232 -7.16 -21.96 10.83
C GLY A 232 -6.97 -20.57 10.23
N GLU A 233 -7.21 -19.53 11.05
CA GLU A 233 -7.07 -18.14 10.64
C GLU A 233 -6.26 -17.33 11.65
N ARG A 234 -5.59 -16.30 11.20
CA ARG A 234 -4.85 -15.37 12.07
C ARG A 234 -4.95 -13.97 11.50
N ALA A 235 -5.25 -13.01 12.38
CA ALA A 235 -5.26 -11.59 12.03
C ALA A 235 -4.71 -10.75 13.18
N VAL A 236 -4.29 -9.53 12.83
CA VAL A 236 -4.07 -8.44 13.78
C VAL A 236 -5.12 -7.40 13.45
N THR A 237 -6.00 -7.09 14.38
CA THR A 237 -7.08 -6.12 14.18
C THR A 237 -6.53 -4.71 14.05
N LEU A 238 -7.35 -3.79 13.56
CA LEU A 238 -7.00 -2.36 13.46
C LEU A 238 -6.58 -1.75 14.80
N ASP A 239 -7.13 -2.28 15.91
CA ASP A 239 -6.76 -1.91 17.28
C ASP A 239 -5.48 -2.58 17.77
N GLY A 240 -4.90 -3.47 16.98
CA GLY A 240 -3.63 -4.13 17.26
C GLY A 240 -3.74 -5.43 18.06
N GLU A 241 -4.94 -5.95 18.31
CA GLU A 241 -5.13 -7.25 18.95
C GLU A 241 -4.75 -8.40 18.01
N GLN A 242 -4.07 -9.39 18.54
CA GLN A 242 -3.75 -10.63 17.83
C GLN A 242 -4.83 -11.67 18.09
N VAL A 243 -5.53 -12.09 17.05
CA VAL A 243 -6.59 -13.09 17.11
C VAL A 243 -6.19 -14.30 16.29
N ALA A 244 -6.42 -15.50 16.81
CA ALA A 244 -6.09 -16.73 16.13
C ALA A 244 -7.18 -17.79 16.33
N LEU A 245 -7.66 -18.34 15.23
CA LEU A 245 -8.44 -19.56 15.17
C LEU A 245 -7.46 -20.70 14.83
N PRO A 246 -7.20 -21.65 15.75
CA PRO A 246 -6.35 -22.79 15.45
C PRO A 246 -6.96 -23.66 14.35
N ALA A 247 -6.12 -24.21 13.47
CA ALA A 247 -6.57 -25.17 12.46
C ALA A 247 -7.05 -26.47 13.10
N ASP A 248 -8.19 -26.95 12.65
CA ASP A 248 -8.70 -28.28 12.97
C ASP A 248 -9.17 -29.00 11.70
N PRO A 249 -8.27 -29.68 10.98
CA PRO A 249 -8.60 -30.38 9.75
C PRO A 249 -9.48 -31.63 9.96
N SER A 250 -9.78 -32.02 11.21
CA SER A 250 -10.63 -33.15 11.52
C SER A 250 -12.13 -32.82 11.51
N VAL A 251 -12.47 -31.53 11.50
CA VAL A 251 -13.87 -31.09 11.50
C VAL A 251 -14.52 -31.38 10.14
N GLU A 252 -15.50 -32.25 10.15
CA GLU A 252 -16.32 -32.63 8.98
C GLU A 252 -17.70 -31.96 9.07
N PRO A 253 -18.08 -31.04 8.15
CA PRO A 253 -19.38 -30.39 8.21
C PRO A 253 -20.52 -31.35 7.89
N VAL A 254 -21.51 -31.46 8.80
CA VAL A 254 -22.69 -32.32 8.65
C VAL A 254 -23.77 -31.54 7.90
N LYS A 255 -23.75 -31.64 6.58
CA LYS A 255 -24.68 -30.92 5.71
C LYS A 255 -26.04 -31.58 5.67
N PRO A 256 -27.13 -30.88 6.08
CA PRO A 256 -28.47 -31.44 6.02
C PRO A 256 -28.98 -31.54 4.57
N SER A 257 -29.91 -32.48 4.34
CA SER A 257 -30.58 -32.60 3.03
C SER A 257 -31.37 -31.33 2.66
N ASN A 258 -31.94 -30.68 3.64
CA ASN A 258 -32.64 -29.39 3.51
C ASN A 258 -31.89 -28.33 4.31
N VAL A 259 -31.17 -27.46 3.61
CA VAL A 259 -30.40 -26.34 4.20
C VAL A 259 -31.37 -25.23 4.58
N PRO A 260 -31.36 -24.76 5.83
CA PRO A 260 -32.22 -23.66 6.27
C PRO A 260 -31.87 -22.38 5.52
N LEU A 261 -32.86 -21.68 4.99
CA LEU A 261 -32.71 -20.41 4.27
C LEU A 261 -33.37 -19.25 5.02
N ALA A 262 -32.91 -18.06 4.77
CA ALA A 262 -33.42 -16.83 5.38
C ALA A 262 -34.82 -16.44 4.86
N ALA A 263 -35.14 -16.81 3.62
CA ALA A 263 -36.42 -16.54 3.03
C ALA A 263 -36.84 -17.70 2.11
N THR A 264 -38.10 -17.76 1.76
CA THR A 264 -38.63 -18.74 0.78
C THR A 264 -38.17 -18.33 -0.62
N PRO A 265 -37.46 -19.18 -1.37
CA PRO A 265 -36.96 -18.83 -2.70
C PRO A 265 -38.11 -18.49 -3.63
N ALA A 266 -38.04 -17.37 -4.35
CA ALA A 266 -38.90 -17.11 -5.48
C ALA A 266 -38.58 -18.14 -6.59
N SER A 267 -39.59 -18.90 -7.02
CA SER A 267 -39.39 -19.94 -8.03
C SER A 267 -39.14 -19.33 -9.39
N THR A 268 -37.88 -19.29 -9.84
CA THR A 268 -37.53 -19.00 -11.23
C THR A 268 -36.90 -20.24 -11.88
N ARG A 269 -37.67 -20.96 -12.63
CA ARG A 269 -37.18 -21.98 -13.55
C ARG A 269 -36.80 -21.31 -14.88
N ALA A 270 -35.54 -20.94 -15.03
CA ALA A 270 -34.97 -20.73 -16.37
C ALA A 270 -34.01 -21.90 -16.67
N ALA A 271 -33.98 -22.33 -17.94
CA ALA A 271 -33.03 -23.38 -18.37
C ALA A 271 -31.60 -22.92 -18.12
N ALA A 272 -30.84 -23.72 -17.41
CA ALA A 272 -29.55 -23.32 -16.85
C ALA A 272 -28.49 -23.17 -17.94
N ALA A 273 -28.20 -21.95 -18.36
CA ALA A 273 -26.91 -21.62 -18.94
C ALA A 273 -25.81 -21.91 -17.90
N VAL A 274 -24.67 -22.41 -18.35
CA VAL A 274 -23.53 -22.67 -17.49
C VAL A 274 -22.79 -21.35 -17.30
N PRO A 275 -22.59 -20.85 -16.05
CA PRO A 275 -21.88 -19.60 -15.84
C PRO A 275 -20.38 -19.72 -16.18
N GLU A 276 -19.79 -18.65 -16.69
CA GLU A 276 -18.36 -18.54 -16.90
C GLU A 276 -17.67 -18.20 -15.56
N CYS A 277 -17.60 -19.17 -14.67
CA CYS A 277 -17.09 -19.05 -13.30
C CYS A 277 -16.09 -20.16 -12.97
N PRO A 278 -15.20 -19.96 -11.97
CA PRO A 278 -14.30 -21.02 -11.53
C PRO A 278 -15.10 -22.18 -10.88
N ALA A 279 -14.56 -23.39 -11.02
CA ALA A 279 -15.08 -24.54 -10.30
C ALA A 279 -14.95 -24.31 -8.77
N GLY A 280 -16.02 -24.51 -8.01
CA GLY A 280 -16.04 -24.33 -6.56
C GLY A 280 -16.58 -22.98 -6.08
N LEU A 281 -16.66 -21.97 -6.92
CA LEU A 281 -17.39 -20.73 -6.63
C LEU A 281 -18.88 -20.91 -6.97
N SER A 282 -19.75 -20.55 -6.05
CA SER A 282 -21.20 -20.59 -6.29
C SER A 282 -21.62 -19.45 -7.22
N CYS A 283 -22.05 -19.79 -8.43
CA CYS A 283 -22.48 -18.81 -9.43
C CYS A 283 -23.89 -19.10 -9.93
N ASN A 284 -24.68 -18.06 -10.08
CA ASN A 284 -25.95 -18.05 -10.78
C ASN A 284 -25.81 -17.46 -12.19
N VAL A 285 -26.81 -17.64 -13.02
CA VAL A 285 -26.95 -17.01 -14.36
C VAL A 285 -28.29 -16.35 -14.44
N LYS A 286 -28.30 -15.05 -14.73
CA LYS A 286 -29.48 -14.28 -15.12
C LYS A 286 -29.07 -13.34 -16.25
N LEU A 287 -28.94 -13.88 -17.45
CA LEU A 287 -28.52 -13.10 -18.60
C LEU A 287 -29.57 -12.06 -19.01
N THR A 288 -29.06 -10.86 -19.35
CA THR A 288 -29.86 -9.88 -20.06
C THR A 288 -30.26 -10.44 -21.45
N VAL A 289 -31.51 -10.24 -21.83
CA VAL A 289 -32.05 -10.69 -23.10
C VAL A 289 -32.69 -9.52 -23.85
N PRO A 290 -32.63 -9.48 -25.19
CA PRO A 290 -33.32 -8.45 -25.95
C PRO A 290 -34.82 -8.45 -25.66
N ASP A 291 -35.43 -7.26 -25.64
CA ASP A 291 -36.90 -7.16 -25.60
C ASP A 291 -37.55 -7.58 -26.92
N SER A 292 -38.89 -7.57 -26.98
CA SER A 292 -39.65 -7.94 -28.18
C SER A 292 -39.37 -7.03 -29.39
N ALA A 293 -38.83 -5.85 -29.18
CA ALA A 293 -38.40 -4.91 -30.23
C ALA A 293 -36.91 -5.09 -30.61
N GLY A 294 -36.21 -6.02 -29.98
CA GLY A 294 -34.77 -6.26 -30.16
C GLY A 294 -33.86 -5.28 -29.47
N LYS A 295 -34.37 -4.43 -28.55
CA LYS A 295 -33.55 -3.50 -27.75
C LYS A 295 -32.70 -4.28 -26.79
N LYS A 296 -31.48 -3.80 -26.56
CA LYS A 296 -30.45 -4.38 -25.67
C LYS A 296 -29.81 -3.27 -24.84
N ASN A 297 -29.33 -3.63 -23.68
CA ASN A 297 -28.47 -2.78 -22.85
C ASN A 297 -26.98 -3.17 -22.97
N TYR A 298 -26.59 -3.84 -24.05
CA TYR A 298 -25.23 -4.25 -24.36
C TYR A 298 -24.98 -4.27 -25.86
N THR A 299 -23.70 -4.31 -26.26
CA THR A 299 -23.36 -4.52 -27.69
C THR A 299 -22.90 -5.95 -27.94
N ALA A 300 -23.54 -6.61 -28.89
CA ALA A 300 -23.16 -7.96 -29.29
C ALA A 300 -21.77 -7.95 -29.94
N ALA A 301 -20.93 -8.91 -29.56
CA ALA A 301 -19.58 -9.12 -30.07
C ALA A 301 -19.19 -10.59 -29.90
N ASP A 302 -17.94 -10.92 -30.26
CA ASP A 302 -17.37 -12.26 -30.12
C ASP A 302 -15.95 -12.19 -29.55
N ARG A 303 -15.82 -11.55 -28.34
CA ARG A 303 -14.54 -11.44 -27.64
C ARG A 303 -14.04 -12.81 -27.16
N PRO A 304 -12.73 -13.07 -27.16
CA PRO A 304 -11.62 -12.18 -27.56
C PRO A 304 -11.30 -12.19 -29.06
N ASN A 305 -12.19 -12.68 -29.90
CA ASN A 305 -12.01 -12.75 -31.37
C ASN A 305 -12.16 -11.36 -32.02
N GLN A 306 -11.85 -11.28 -33.31
CA GLN A 306 -12.01 -10.08 -34.13
C GLN A 306 -11.21 -8.85 -33.69
N GLY A 307 -10.11 -9.04 -32.94
CA GLY A 307 -9.26 -7.98 -32.42
C GLY A 307 -9.79 -7.29 -31.15
N LEU A 308 -10.83 -7.88 -30.54
CA LEU A 308 -11.45 -7.37 -29.30
C LEU A 308 -10.94 -8.13 -28.06
N ASP A 309 -9.63 -8.21 -27.90
CA ASP A 309 -8.99 -8.82 -26.73
C ASP A 309 -9.45 -8.15 -25.42
N ILE A 310 -9.65 -8.97 -24.39
CA ILE A 310 -9.97 -8.51 -23.03
C ILE A 310 -8.66 -8.20 -22.32
N ARG A 311 -8.46 -6.95 -21.92
CA ARG A 311 -7.20 -6.42 -21.37
C ARG A 311 -7.30 -6.00 -19.92
N GLN A 312 -8.53 -5.74 -19.42
CA GLN A 312 -8.79 -5.18 -18.10
C GLN A 312 -9.99 -5.84 -17.44
N ILE A 313 -10.01 -5.75 -16.11
CA ILE A 313 -11.19 -6.04 -15.29
C ILE A 313 -11.45 -4.79 -14.44
N VAL A 314 -12.69 -4.29 -14.51
CA VAL A 314 -13.13 -3.10 -13.78
C VAL A 314 -13.98 -3.54 -12.59
N ILE A 315 -13.58 -3.10 -11.41
CA ILE A 315 -14.26 -3.32 -10.14
C ILE A 315 -15.21 -2.15 -9.92
N HIS A 316 -16.48 -2.48 -9.75
CA HIS A 316 -17.57 -1.54 -9.51
C HIS A 316 -18.25 -1.79 -8.18
N ASP A 317 -19.05 -0.85 -7.74
CA ASP A 317 -20.18 -1.10 -6.87
C ASP A 317 -21.47 -0.51 -7.44
N THR A 318 -22.58 -1.03 -6.98
CA THR A 318 -23.90 -0.75 -7.63
C THR A 318 -24.54 0.56 -7.17
N GLU A 319 -23.97 1.29 -6.21
CA GLU A 319 -24.64 2.39 -5.52
C GLU A 319 -26.08 2.01 -5.11
N GLY A 320 -26.30 0.74 -4.73
CA GLY A 320 -27.61 0.19 -4.40
C GLY A 320 -27.58 -1.25 -3.88
N GLY A 321 -28.76 -1.77 -3.56
CA GLY A 321 -28.95 -3.17 -3.15
C GLY A 321 -28.94 -4.14 -4.32
N TYR A 322 -28.68 -5.43 -4.00
CA TYR A 322 -28.52 -6.50 -4.97
C TYR A 322 -29.69 -6.68 -5.94
N ASP A 323 -30.94 -6.78 -5.42
CA ASP A 323 -32.10 -7.12 -6.23
C ASP A 323 -32.45 -6.01 -7.23
N GLY A 324 -32.33 -4.75 -6.82
CA GLY A 324 -32.55 -3.59 -7.70
C GLY A 324 -31.51 -3.51 -8.82
N SER A 325 -30.24 -3.67 -8.45
CA SER A 325 -29.12 -3.66 -9.38
C SER A 325 -29.22 -4.80 -10.40
N LEU A 326 -29.56 -6.00 -9.91
CA LEU A 326 -29.79 -7.15 -10.79
C LEU A 326 -30.93 -6.92 -11.79
N GLN A 327 -32.00 -6.25 -11.38
CA GLN A 327 -33.10 -5.90 -12.28
C GLN A 327 -32.69 -4.89 -13.35
N VAL A 328 -32.06 -3.79 -12.96
CA VAL A 328 -31.62 -2.75 -13.93
C VAL A 328 -30.60 -3.30 -14.92
N LEU A 329 -29.55 -3.97 -14.39
CA LEU A 329 -28.44 -4.45 -15.23
C LEU A 329 -28.85 -5.59 -16.20
N THR A 330 -29.97 -6.27 -15.93
CA THR A 330 -30.52 -7.31 -16.82
C THR A 330 -31.75 -6.88 -17.64
N ASP A 331 -32.28 -5.66 -17.40
CA ASP A 331 -33.37 -5.12 -18.22
C ASP A 331 -32.82 -4.47 -19.51
N PRO A 332 -33.31 -4.82 -20.70
CA PRO A 332 -32.83 -4.21 -21.95
C PRO A 332 -33.06 -2.69 -22.03
N ASN A 333 -33.85 -2.11 -21.13
CA ASN A 333 -34.08 -0.68 -20.99
C ASN A 333 -33.29 -0.07 -19.81
N GLY A 334 -32.44 -0.86 -19.10
CA GLY A 334 -31.70 -0.45 -17.91
C GLY A 334 -30.61 0.58 -18.18
N GLY A 335 -30.24 0.82 -19.43
CA GLY A 335 -29.23 1.80 -19.82
C GLY A 335 -27.80 1.28 -19.77
N GLY A 336 -27.37 0.74 -18.65
CA GLY A 336 -26.08 0.07 -18.45
C GLY A 336 -26.22 -1.45 -18.32
N SER A 337 -25.10 -2.14 -18.32
CA SER A 337 -24.98 -3.56 -18.04
C SER A 337 -23.59 -3.87 -17.49
N ALA A 338 -23.46 -4.94 -16.72
CA ALA A 338 -22.19 -5.51 -16.30
C ALA A 338 -22.17 -7.02 -16.55
N HIS A 339 -20.98 -7.62 -16.49
CA HIS A 339 -20.87 -9.06 -16.72
C HIS A 339 -21.25 -9.87 -15.48
N TYR A 340 -20.90 -9.38 -14.30
CA TYR A 340 -21.11 -10.07 -13.02
C TYR A 340 -21.61 -9.12 -11.95
N LEU A 341 -22.37 -9.67 -11.00
CA LEU A 341 -22.82 -9.00 -9.78
C LEU A 341 -22.57 -9.93 -8.59
N ILE A 342 -22.00 -9.39 -7.50
CA ILE A 342 -21.63 -10.12 -6.27
C ILE A 342 -22.46 -9.59 -5.10
N ARG A 343 -23.17 -10.51 -4.41
CA ARG A 343 -24.01 -10.18 -3.25
C ARG A 343 -23.16 -10.04 -1.99
N ALA A 344 -23.46 -9.05 -1.16
CA ALA A 344 -22.67 -8.73 0.03
C ALA A 344 -22.83 -9.79 1.14
N ALA A 345 -24.03 -10.28 1.36
CA ALA A 345 -24.34 -11.15 2.49
C ALA A 345 -23.65 -12.51 2.44
N ASP A 346 -23.48 -13.11 1.25
CA ASP A 346 -23.01 -14.48 1.10
C ASP A 346 -21.97 -14.68 -0.02
N GLY A 347 -21.62 -13.60 -0.75
CA GLY A 347 -20.66 -13.66 -1.84
C GLY A 347 -21.17 -14.38 -3.09
N LEU A 348 -22.49 -14.69 -3.20
CA LEU A 348 -23.04 -15.32 -4.40
C LEU A 348 -22.79 -14.44 -5.63
N VAL A 349 -22.19 -15.03 -6.66
CA VAL A 349 -21.93 -14.38 -7.93
C VAL A 349 -23.09 -14.64 -8.90
N THR A 350 -23.58 -13.61 -9.60
CA THR A 350 -24.52 -13.77 -10.69
C THR A 350 -23.93 -13.24 -12.00
N GLN A 351 -23.80 -14.10 -13.00
CA GLN A 351 -23.45 -13.68 -14.34
C GLN A 351 -24.67 -13.10 -15.07
N MET A 352 -24.53 -11.86 -15.54
CA MET A 352 -25.62 -11.11 -16.19
C MET A 352 -25.42 -10.94 -17.69
N LEU A 353 -24.19 -11.09 -18.18
CA LEU A 353 -23.85 -11.02 -19.59
C LEU A 353 -22.74 -12.03 -19.93
N GLU A 354 -22.81 -12.67 -21.09
CA GLU A 354 -21.71 -13.51 -21.58
C GLU A 354 -20.46 -12.65 -21.86
N ASN A 355 -19.28 -13.10 -21.44
CA ASN A 355 -18.02 -12.34 -21.56
C ASN A 355 -17.64 -11.99 -23.01
N LYS A 356 -18.20 -12.71 -24.00
CA LYS A 356 -17.98 -12.41 -25.43
C LYS A 356 -18.63 -11.09 -25.88
N ASN A 357 -19.65 -10.61 -25.17
CA ASN A 357 -20.36 -9.38 -25.48
C ASN A 357 -19.73 -8.17 -24.77
N LEU A 358 -20.01 -6.96 -25.25
CA LEU A 358 -19.57 -5.72 -24.62
C LEU A 358 -20.65 -5.20 -23.68
N ALA A 359 -20.37 -5.26 -22.39
CA ALA A 359 -21.20 -4.60 -21.39
C ALA A 359 -20.98 -3.08 -21.44
N TRP A 360 -22.03 -2.34 -21.09
CA TRP A 360 -21.98 -0.87 -20.98
C TRP A 360 -21.84 -0.50 -19.52
N HIS A 361 -20.60 -0.56 -18.99
CA HIS A 361 -20.32 -0.36 -17.55
C HIS A 361 -19.31 0.76 -17.26
N ALA A 362 -18.45 1.10 -18.23
CA ALA A 362 -17.29 1.94 -17.93
C ALA A 362 -17.45 3.41 -18.33
N GLY A 363 -18.56 3.82 -18.95
CA GLY A 363 -18.73 5.19 -19.47
C GLY A 363 -17.69 5.58 -20.52
N ASN A 364 -16.85 4.64 -20.94
CA ASN A 364 -15.79 4.83 -21.92
C ASN A 364 -15.75 3.64 -22.88
N TRP A 365 -15.93 3.92 -24.17
CA TRP A 365 -16.07 2.87 -25.17
C TRP A 365 -14.83 2.01 -25.33
N THR A 366 -13.62 2.58 -25.27
CA THR A 366 -12.38 1.81 -25.34
C THR A 366 -12.29 0.82 -24.18
N HIS A 367 -12.70 1.21 -22.96
CA HIS A 367 -12.75 0.29 -21.83
C HIS A 367 -13.86 -0.75 -22.01
N ASN A 368 -15.07 -0.36 -22.42
CA ASN A 368 -16.17 -1.31 -22.65
C ASN A 368 -15.81 -2.38 -23.68
N MET A 369 -15.05 -2.03 -24.73
CA MET A 369 -14.56 -3.00 -25.72
C MET A 369 -13.60 -4.02 -25.15
N HIS A 370 -12.76 -3.64 -24.19
CA HIS A 370 -11.61 -4.41 -23.73
C HIS A 370 -11.63 -4.77 -22.24
N ALA A 371 -12.74 -4.53 -21.53
CA ALA A 371 -12.84 -4.85 -20.10
C ALA A 371 -14.01 -5.80 -19.79
N ILE A 372 -13.90 -6.45 -18.62
CA ILE A 372 -15.01 -7.13 -17.94
C ILE A 372 -15.38 -6.31 -16.72
N GLY A 373 -16.66 -5.92 -16.58
CA GLY A 373 -17.17 -5.24 -15.39
C GLY A 373 -17.67 -6.23 -14.36
N VAL A 374 -17.25 -6.05 -13.11
CA VAL A 374 -17.68 -6.83 -11.93
C VAL A 374 -18.26 -5.88 -10.90
N GLU A 375 -19.56 -5.98 -10.69
CA GLU A 375 -20.32 -5.19 -9.72
C GLU A 375 -20.33 -5.82 -8.35
N HIS A 376 -20.32 -4.98 -7.31
CA HIS A 376 -20.45 -5.39 -5.90
C HIS A 376 -21.66 -4.67 -5.31
N GLU A 377 -22.52 -5.39 -4.63
CA GLU A 377 -23.63 -4.80 -3.91
C GLU A 377 -23.11 -3.82 -2.85
N GLY A 378 -23.63 -2.58 -2.83
CA GLY A 378 -23.28 -1.59 -1.82
C GLY A 378 -23.18 -0.17 -2.32
N TYR A 379 -22.59 0.70 -1.50
CA TYR A 379 -22.40 2.13 -1.74
C TYR A 379 -20.95 2.52 -1.49
N ALA A 380 -20.30 3.17 -2.44
CA ALA A 380 -18.88 3.50 -2.40
C ALA A 380 -18.47 4.49 -1.31
N ILE A 381 -19.30 5.47 -1.00
CA ILE A 381 -18.98 6.59 -0.10
C ILE A 381 -20.14 7.04 0.82
N LYS A 382 -21.33 6.52 0.64
CA LYS A 382 -22.43 6.75 1.59
C LYS A 382 -22.18 5.96 2.86
N GLU A 383 -22.89 6.26 3.88
CA GLU A 383 -22.95 5.71 5.24
C GLU A 383 -22.20 4.40 5.52
N GLY A 384 -22.00 3.53 4.52
CA GLY A 384 -21.18 2.33 4.62
C GLY A 384 -19.67 2.62 4.54
N SER A 385 -18.90 1.93 5.37
CA SER A 385 -17.47 2.18 5.53
C SER A 385 -16.58 1.01 5.12
N TRP A 386 -17.15 -0.13 4.82
CA TRP A 386 -16.40 -1.34 4.51
C TRP A 386 -17.24 -2.33 3.70
N TYR A 387 -16.57 -3.12 2.87
CA TYR A 387 -17.15 -4.23 2.11
C TYR A 387 -16.97 -5.54 2.87
N THR A 388 -17.90 -6.46 2.71
CA THR A 388 -17.89 -7.73 3.42
C THR A 388 -16.77 -8.66 2.93
N GLU A 389 -16.28 -9.53 3.81
CA GLU A 389 -15.27 -10.52 3.46
C GLU A 389 -15.77 -11.45 2.35
N GLN A 390 -17.07 -11.76 2.32
CA GLN A 390 -17.69 -12.58 1.29
C GLN A 390 -17.56 -11.97 -0.11
N GLN A 391 -17.71 -10.65 -0.20
CA GLN A 391 -17.52 -9.93 -1.47
C GLN A 391 -16.07 -9.98 -1.92
N TYR A 392 -15.12 -9.67 -1.03
CA TYR A 392 -13.70 -9.72 -1.35
C TYR A 392 -13.26 -11.10 -1.85
N ARG A 393 -13.64 -12.18 -1.15
CA ARG A 393 -13.26 -13.54 -1.53
C ARG A 393 -13.87 -13.97 -2.85
N SER A 394 -15.19 -13.79 -3.03
CA SER A 394 -15.86 -14.15 -4.28
C SER A 394 -15.34 -13.35 -5.46
N SER A 395 -15.12 -12.05 -5.28
CA SER A 395 -14.52 -11.19 -6.28
C SER A 395 -13.10 -11.66 -6.66
N ALA A 396 -12.26 -11.94 -5.67
CA ALA A 396 -10.89 -12.39 -5.92
C ALA A 396 -10.85 -13.75 -6.65
N GLU A 397 -11.68 -14.71 -6.27
CA GLU A 397 -11.77 -16.01 -6.95
C GLU A 397 -12.23 -15.84 -8.40
N LEU A 398 -13.28 -15.03 -8.64
CA LEU A 398 -13.79 -14.75 -9.98
C LEU A 398 -12.74 -14.01 -10.83
N VAL A 399 -12.16 -12.94 -10.32
CA VAL A 399 -11.19 -12.11 -11.05
C VAL A 399 -9.92 -12.88 -11.39
N LYS A 400 -9.41 -13.72 -10.49
CA LYS A 400 -8.30 -14.64 -10.80
C LYS A 400 -8.63 -15.58 -11.97
N PHE A 401 -9.82 -16.16 -11.93
CA PHE A 401 -10.29 -17.02 -13.02
C PHE A 401 -10.35 -16.28 -14.34
N LEU A 402 -10.96 -15.10 -14.37
CA LEU A 402 -11.09 -14.27 -15.58
C LEU A 402 -9.72 -13.79 -16.09
N ALA A 403 -8.87 -13.32 -15.18
CA ALA A 403 -7.51 -12.89 -15.51
C ALA A 403 -6.69 -14.02 -16.16
N ASN A 404 -6.72 -15.21 -15.57
CA ASN A 404 -6.07 -16.38 -16.15
C ASN A 404 -6.68 -16.81 -17.50
N LYS A 405 -8.01 -16.79 -17.60
CA LYS A 405 -8.72 -17.20 -18.83
C LYS A 405 -8.40 -16.31 -20.02
N TYR A 406 -8.27 -15.00 -19.79
CA TYR A 406 -8.08 -14.01 -20.86
C TYR A 406 -6.66 -13.46 -20.94
N GLY A 407 -5.74 -13.91 -20.07
CA GLY A 407 -4.36 -13.44 -20.03
C GLY A 407 -4.20 -12.00 -19.53
N VAL A 408 -5.12 -11.53 -18.69
CA VAL A 408 -5.06 -10.20 -18.08
C VAL A 408 -4.03 -10.23 -16.95
N PRO A 409 -3.02 -9.34 -16.94
CA PRO A 409 -2.07 -9.25 -15.83
C PRO A 409 -2.77 -8.90 -14.51
N ILE A 410 -2.33 -9.57 -13.42
CA ILE A 410 -2.85 -9.27 -12.08
C ILE A 410 -2.00 -8.15 -11.47
N ASP A 411 -2.31 -6.93 -11.83
CA ASP A 411 -1.72 -5.70 -11.32
C ASP A 411 -2.75 -4.56 -11.33
N ARG A 412 -2.39 -3.38 -10.78
CA ARG A 412 -3.28 -2.23 -10.67
C ARG A 412 -3.36 -1.36 -11.94
N GLU A 413 -2.71 -1.75 -13.00
CA GLU A 413 -2.86 -1.19 -14.35
C GLU A 413 -3.93 -1.94 -15.16
N HIS A 414 -4.25 -3.19 -14.78
CA HIS A 414 -5.19 -4.05 -15.50
C HIS A 414 -6.42 -4.45 -14.66
N ILE A 415 -6.30 -4.48 -13.32
CA ILE A 415 -7.43 -4.64 -12.39
C ILE A 415 -7.63 -3.29 -11.70
N ILE A 416 -8.62 -2.54 -12.17
CA ILE A 416 -8.83 -1.13 -11.82
C ILE A 416 -10.22 -0.93 -11.20
N GLY A 417 -10.40 0.16 -10.46
CA GLY A 417 -11.73 0.65 -10.08
C GLY A 417 -12.35 1.47 -11.22
N HIS A 418 -13.65 1.62 -11.22
CA HIS A 418 -14.33 2.47 -12.18
C HIS A 418 -13.88 3.94 -12.08
N ASP A 419 -13.55 4.40 -10.90
CA ASP A 419 -12.94 5.72 -10.67
C ASP A 419 -11.61 5.92 -11.42
N GLU A 420 -10.94 4.84 -11.83
CA GLU A 420 -9.69 4.88 -12.60
C GLU A 420 -9.90 4.87 -14.13
N VAL A 421 -11.15 4.74 -14.59
CA VAL A 421 -11.50 4.85 -16.01
C VAL A 421 -11.47 6.32 -16.45
N ALA A 422 -10.73 6.63 -17.53
CA ALA A 422 -10.60 7.99 -18.03
C ALA A 422 -11.91 8.54 -18.59
N LEU A 423 -12.08 9.88 -18.50
CA LEU A 423 -13.04 10.58 -19.36
C LEU A 423 -12.73 10.27 -20.82
N GLN A 424 -13.74 9.96 -21.61
CA GLN A 424 -13.55 9.69 -23.03
C GLN A 424 -13.22 10.96 -23.83
N THR A 425 -13.91 12.05 -23.51
CA THR A 425 -13.72 13.39 -24.10
C THR A 425 -14.03 14.45 -23.05
N ASP A 426 -13.76 15.71 -23.34
CA ASP A 426 -14.10 16.84 -22.47
C ASP A 426 -15.61 16.97 -22.18
N ALA A 427 -16.46 16.45 -23.06
CA ALA A 427 -17.92 16.46 -22.92
C ALA A 427 -18.44 15.36 -21.98
N GLY A 428 -17.61 14.35 -21.65
CA GLY A 428 -17.98 13.18 -20.85
C GLY A 428 -17.98 13.38 -19.33
N LEU A 429 -18.12 14.62 -18.83
CA LEU A 429 -18.07 14.91 -17.40
C LEU A 429 -19.12 14.15 -16.58
N ALA A 430 -20.29 13.85 -17.16
CA ALA A 430 -21.33 13.07 -16.52
C ALA A 430 -20.94 11.59 -16.24
N ASN A 431 -19.88 11.11 -16.90
CA ASN A 431 -19.36 9.75 -16.77
C ASN A 431 -18.16 9.65 -15.83
N LEU A 432 -17.96 10.61 -14.94
CA LEU A 432 -17.00 10.54 -13.86
C LEU A 432 -17.60 9.77 -12.69
N HIS A 433 -17.28 8.50 -12.60
CA HIS A 433 -17.68 7.62 -11.51
C HIS A 433 -16.62 7.58 -10.41
N TRP A 434 -17.01 7.16 -9.21
CA TRP A 434 -16.16 7.12 -8.02
C TRP A 434 -16.08 5.74 -7.35
N ASP A 435 -16.81 4.75 -7.87
CA ASP A 435 -16.77 3.37 -7.40
C ASP A 435 -15.47 2.65 -7.86
N ALA A 436 -14.96 1.69 -7.17
CA ALA A 436 -15.40 1.09 -5.90
C ALA A 436 -15.11 1.92 -4.63
N GLY A 437 -14.76 3.19 -4.73
CA GLY A 437 -14.72 4.12 -3.62
C GLY A 437 -13.44 4.12 -2.77
N PRO A 438 -13.40 5.03 -1.77
CA PRO A 438 -12.25 5.19 -0.89
C PRO A 438 -12.09 4.04 0.11
N TYR A 439 -13.11 3.21 0.31
CA TYR A 439 -13.18 2.18 1.35
C TYR A 439 -12.99 0.76 0.81
N TRP A 440 -12.76 0.58 -0.49
CA TRP A 440 -12.30 -0.68 -1.05
C TRP A 440 -10.81 -0.86 -0.70
N ASP A 441 -10.48 -1.86 0.12
CA ASP A 441 -9.09 -2.16 0.52
C ASP A 441 -8.31 -2.82 -0.61
N TRP A 442 -7.69 -2.00 -1.46
CA TRP A 442 -6.87 -2.48 -2.58
C TRP A 442 -5.65 -3.29 -2.13
N ASN A 443 -5.06 -3.01 -0.96
CA ASN A 443 -3.91 -3.76 -0.47
C ASN A 443 -4.32 -5.19 -0.12
N TYR A 444 -5.43 -5.35 0.58
CA TYR A 444 -6.00 -6.64 0.90
C TYR A 444 -6.48 -7.37 -0.36
N TYR A 445 -7.24 -6.71 -1.22
CA TYR A 445 -7.78 -7.31 -2.44
C TYR A 445 -6.69 -7.86 -3.36
N MET A 446 -5.61 -7.11 -3.59
CA MET A 446 -4.48 -7.57 -4.39
C MET A 446 -3.73 -8.74 -3.71
N SER A 447 -3.72 -8.83 -2.38
CA SER A 447 -3.15 -10.00 -1.69
C SER A 447 -4.00 -11.26 -1.92
N LEU A 448 -5.32 -11.14 -1.89
CA LEU A 448 -6.24 -12.22 -2.25
C LEU A 448 -6.04 -12.66 -3.71
N LEU A 449 -5.77 -11.75 -4.61
CA LEU A 449 -5.46 -12.04 -6.02
C LEU A 449 -4.09 -12.74 -6.21
N GLY A 450 -3.24 -12.77 -5.18
CA GLY A 450 -1.90 -13.35 -5.24
C GLY A 450 -0.82 -12.40 -5.76
N ALA A 451 -1.11 -11.09 -5.80
CA ALA A 451 -0.20 -10.01 -6.16
C ALA A 451 -0.09 -8.98 -5.03
N PRO A 452 0.39 -9.36 -3.83
CA PRO A 452 0.38 -8.51 -2.66
C PRO A 452 1.21 -7.24 -2.88
N GLN A 453 0.66 -6.11 -2.45
CA GLN A 453 1.33 -4.81 -2.50
C GLN A 453 2.05 -4.50 -1.19
N GLY A 454 1.76 -5.24 -0.13
CA GLY A 454 2.19 -5.02 1.25
C GLY A 454 1.27 -4.05 1.99
N ASP A 455 1.33 -4.09 3.31
CA ASP A 455 0.53 -3.22 4.20
C ASP A 455 1.12 -1.82 4.31
N LYS A 456 2.36 -1.67 3.93
CA LYS A 456 3.14 -0.43 3.88
C LYS A 456 4.30 -0.57 2.91
N GLY A 457 4.80 0.54 2.43
CA GLY A 457 5.98 0.57 1.57
C GLY A 457 7.26 0.14 2.29
N ALA A 458 8.30 -0.08 1.50
CA ALA A 458 9.62 -0.50 2.00
C ALA A 458 10.33 0.53 2.87
N GLY A 459 9.86 1.78 2.88
CA GLY A 459 10.51 2.90 3.54
C GLY A 459 11.82 3.32 2.85
N GLY A 460 12.41 4.40 3.34
CA GLY A 460 13.70 4.90 2.89
C GLY A 460 13.60 5.98 1.81
N LEU A 461 14.77 6.36 1.31
CA LEU A 461 14.87 7.47 0.37
C LEU A 461 14.44 7.10 -1.04
N LEU A 462 13.78 8.05 -1.66
CA LEU A 462 13.40 8.01 -3.06
C LEU A 462 14.24 9.04 -3.84
N ARG A 463 14.32 8.86 -5.16
CA ARG A 463 14.96 9.83 -6.06
C ARG A 463 14.10 10.14 -7.28
N ALA A 464 14.32 11.30 -7.86
CA ALA A 464 13.64 11.68 -9.10
C ALA A 464 13.90 10.66 -10.22
N GLY A 465 12.84 10.35 -10.97
CA GLY A 465 12.85 9.35 -12.05
C GLY A 465 12.63 7.90 -11.59
N GLN A 466 12.67 7.62 -10.28
CA GLN A 466 12.33 6.29 -9.73
C GLN A 466 10.84 6.05 -9.88
N VAL A 467 10.46 4.82 -10.21
CA VAL A 467 9.06 4.40 -10.20
C VAL A 467 8.73 3.81 -8.82
N VAL A 468 7.63 4.28 -8.27
CA VAL A 468 7.09 3.78 -6.99
C VAL A 468 5.64 3.36 -7.15
N ARG A 469 5.24 2.34 -6.40
CA ARG A 469 3.84 2.02 -6.13
C ARG A 469 3.45 2.71 -4.84
N VAL A 470 2.30 3.38 -4.84
CA VAL A 470 1.76 4.01 -3.62
C VAL A 470 1.03 2.96 -2.80
N VAL A 471 1.39 2.85 -1.53
CA VAL A 471 0.86 1.85 -0.59
C VAL A 471 0.52 2.55 0.73
N PRO A 472 -0.49 3.43 0.77
CA PRO A 472 -0.96 4.00 2.03
C PRO A 472 -1.53 2.86 2.89
N PRO A 473 -1.26 2.83 4.19
CA PRO A 473 -1.82 1.78 5.04
C PRO A 473 -3.35 1.93 5.11
N PHE A 474 -4.06 0.81 4.98
CA PHE A 474 -5.51 0.76 5.20
C PHE A 474 -5.79 0.47 6.69
N THR A 475 -5.35 1.39 7.55
CA THR A 475 -5.41 1.29 9.02
C THR A 475 -5.70 2.67 9.62
N THR A 476 -5.85 2.73 10.94
CA THR A 476 -6.03 3.99 11.71
C THR A 476 -4.90 5.01 11.48
N ALA A 477 -3.74 4.59 10.98
CA ALA A 477 -2.64 5.50 10.60
C ALA A 477 -2.94 6.34 9.34
N ASN A 478 -3.95 5.97 8.53
CA ASN A 478 -4.34 6.69 7.31
C ASN A 478 -5.86 6.86 7.25
N GLN A 479 -6.36 7.87 7.97
CA GLN A 479 -7.77 8.25 8.03
C GLN A 479 -7.98 9.66 7.46
N PRO A 480 -7.91 9.85 6.14
CA PRO A 480 -8.10 11.15 5.52
C PRO A 480 -9.55 11.62 5.71
N LYS A 481 -9.70 12.91 6.05
CA LYS A 481 -11.04 13.51 6.21
C LYS A 481 -11.74 13.59 4.87
N LEU A 482 -12.97 13.10 4.81
CA LEU A 482 -13.85 13.18 3.64
C LEU A 482 -15.14 13.91 3.95
N THR A 483 -15.80 14.41 2.89
CA THR A 483 -17.15 14.95 2.90
C THR A 483 -17.99 14.23 1.85
N VAL A 484 -19.29 14.11 2.11
CA VAL A 484 -20.31 13.66 1.14
C VAL A 484 -21.39 14.73 1.06
N GLY A 485 -21.57 15.33 -0.10
CA GLY A 485 -22.48 16.47 -0.27
C GLY A 485 -22.14 17.64 0.66
N GLY A 486 -20.86 17.87 0.96
CA GLY A 486 -20.37 18.89 1.88
C GLY A 486 -20.46 18.54 3.36
N THR A 487 -21.06 17.39 3.73
CA THR A 487 -21.14 16.91 5.11
C THR A 487 -19.93 16.03 5.44
N ALA A 488 -19.26 16.29 6.57
CA ALA A 488 -18.13 15.48 7.00
C ALA A 488 -18.60 14.07 7.41
N VAL A 489 -17.88 13.05 6.91
CA VAL A 489 -18.06 11.66 7.34
C VAL A 489 -17.11 11.32 8.47
N SER A 490 -17.37 10.24 9.20
CA SER A 490 -16.50 9.74 10.27
C SER A 490 -15.11 9.43 9.72
N ALA A 491 -14.06 9.68 10.52
CA ALA A 491 -12.70 9.34 10.14
C ALA A 491 -12.52 7.82 10.17
N ARG A 492 -12.04 7.24 9.08
CA ARG A 492 -11.86 5.79 8.93
C ARG A 492 -10.72 5.48 7.95
N PRO A 493 -10.14 4.25 8.00
CA PRO A 493 -9.14 3.83 7.04
C PRO A 493 -9.60 4.02 5.60
N ALA A 494 -8.68 4.49 4.74
CA ALA A 494 -8.97 4.71 3.33
C ALA A 494 -7.78 4.35 2.43
N ASN A 495 -8.08 4.03 1.17
CA ASN A 495 -7.13 3.54 0.19
C ASN A 495 -6.36 4.64 -0.56
N PHE A 496 -6.28 5.85 -0.04
CA PHE A 496 -5.65 6.97 -0.74
C PHE A 496 -4.91 7.93 0.21
N GLY A 497 -4.03 8.75 -0.37
CA GLY A 497 -3.45 9.94 0.24
C GLY A 497 -3.84 11.21 -0.52
N TYR A 498 -3.94 12.37 0.17
CA TYR A 498 -4.18 13.65 -0.49
C TYR A 498 -2.94 14.16 -1.21
N LEU A 499 -3.17 14.81 -2.36
CA LEU A 499 -2.17 15.50 -3.16
C LEU A 499 -2.25 17.01 -2.96
N TYR A 500 -1.07 17.63 -2.85
CA TYR A 500 -0.89 19.06 -2.62
C TYR A 500 0.07 19.68 -3.66
N THR A 501 -0.02 20.99 -3.85
CA THR A 501 0.92 21.74 -4.70
C THR A 501 2.27 21.99 -4.03
N THR A 502 2.34 21.86 -2.70
CA THR A 502 3.55 22.02 -1.86
C THR A 502 3.64 20.89 -0.83
N PRO A 503 4.83 20.57 -0.30
CA PRO A 503 5.03 19.51 0.68
C PRO A 503 4.55 19.93 2.09
N SER A 504 3.26 20.11 2.26
CA SER A 504 2.61 20.52 3.52
C SER A 504 1.13 20.15 3.50
N THR A 505 0.63 19.61 4.62
CA THR A 505 -0.81 19.34 4.83
C THR A 505 -1.65 20.61 4.93
N GLY A 506 -1.03 21.76 5.27
CA GLY A 506 -1.63 23.10 5.16
C GLY A 506 -1.48 23.74 3.79
N GLY A 507 -0.91 23.02 2.81
CA GLY A 507 -0.75 23.48 1.44
C GLY A 507 -2.06 23.51 0.67
N THR A 508 -2.04 24.13 -0.51
CA THR A 508 -3.18 24.12 -1.43
C THR A 508 -3.37 22.69 -1.97
N PRO A 509 -4.56 22.07 -1.81
CA PRO A 509 -4.85 20.81 -2.47
C PRO A 509 -4.68 20.90 -3.97
N LEU A 510 -4.19 19.82 -4.58
CA LEU A 510 -4.08 19.74 -6.03
C LEU A 510 -5.47 19.89 -6.65
N LYS A 511 -5.55 20.53 -7.81
CA LYS A 511 -6.78 20.64 -8.58
C LYS A 511 -6.66 19.85 -9.87
N ASP A 512 -7.59 18.96 -10.09
CA ASP A 512 -7.84 18.36 -11.40
C ASP A 512 -8.86 19.23 -12.14
N PRO A 513 -8.57 19.67 -13.36
CA PRO A 513 -9.44 20.62 -14.06
C PRO A 513 -10.80 20.07 -14.48
N TYR A 514 -10.99 18.75 -14.39
CA TYR A 514 -12.27 18.10 -14.71
C TYR A 514 -13.18 17.89 -13.50
N PHE A 515 -12.66 18.00 -12.27
CA PHE A 515 -13.47 17.92 -11.06
C PHE A 515 -13.88 19.31 -10.57
N THR A 516 -15.17 19.52 -10.37
CA THR A 516 -15.75 20.79 -9.93
C THR A 516 -16.11 20.79 -8.43
N SER A 517 -16.25 19.61 -7.83
CA SER A 517 -16.53 19.42 -6.41
C SER A 517 -15.34 19.78 -5.53
N GLY A 518 -15.59 20.03 -4.23
CA GLY A 518 -14.56 20.36 -3.25
C GLY A 518 -13.49 19.26 -3.13
N PRO A 519 -12.27 19.62 -2.72
CA PRO A 519 -11.16 18.66 -2.65
C PRO A 519 -11.36 17.55 -1.60
N SER A 520 -12.21 17.79 -0.60
CA SER A 520 -12.55 16.80 0.42
C SER A 520 -13.73 15.89 0.05
N GLU A 521 -14.47 16.20 -1.04
CA GLU A 521 -15.55 15.35 -1.50
C GLU A 521 -15.06 13.94 -1.82
N GLY A 522 -15.77 12.92 -1.32
CA GLY A 522 -15.43 11.51 -1.55
C GLY A 522 -15.43 11.16 -3.03
N SER A 523 -16.34 11.72 -3.82
CA SER A 523 -16.43 11.56 -5.27
C SER A 523 -15.35 12.28 -6.06
N ASN A 524 -14.59 13.22 -5.46
CA ASN A 524 -13.51 13.93 -6.15
C ASN A 524 -12.18 13.20 -5.96
N TYR A 525 -11.78 12.41 -6.93
CA TYR A 525 -10.48 11.72 -6.94
C TYR A 525 -9.34 12.51 -7.59
N GLY A 526 -9.60 13.68 -8.16
CA GLY A 526 -8.63 14.47 -8.89
C GLY A 526 -7.41 14.92 -8.06
N ASN A 527 -7.55 14.97 -6.74
CA ASN A 527 -6.48 15.31 -5.79
C ASN A 527 -6.09 14.16 -4.86
N LYS A 528 -6.35 12.93 -5.24
CA LYS A 528 -6.09 11.74 -4.42
C LYS A 528 -5.19 10.77 -5.15
N VAL A 529 -4.09 10.34 -4.51
CA VAL A 529 -3.24 9.26 -5.00
C VAL A 529 -3.72 7.94 -4.41
N ARG A 530 -4.04 6.97 -5.28
CA ARG A 530 -4.68 5.70 -4.92
C ARG A 530 -3.69 4.61 -4.56
N ALA A 531 -4.10 3.73 -3.64
CA ALA A 531 -3.36 2.51 -3.31
C ALA A 531 -3.15 1.64 -4.55
N GLY A 532 -1.91 1.19 -4.72
CA GLY A 532 -1.47 0.34 -5.83
C GLY A 532 -1.12 1.09 -7.11
N GLY A 533 -1.48 2.35 -7.26
CA GLY A 533 -1.09 3.14 -8.42
C GLY A 533 0.42 3.33 -8.52
N THR A 534 0.96 3.23 -9.74
CA THR A 534 2.40 3.38 -10.01
C THR A 534 2.70 4.76 -10.59
N TYR A 535 3.70 5.44 -10.03
CA TYR A 535 4.03 6.81 -10.39
C TYR A 535 5.54 7.04 -10.48
N VAL A 536 5.93 8.02 -11.31
CA VAL A 536 7.32 8.48 -11.40
C VAL A 536 7.55 9.58 -10.36
N VAL A 537 8.54 9.38 -9.50
CA VAL A 537 8.97 10.38 -8.52
C VAL A 537 9.54 11.59 -9.24
N ALA A 538 8.99 12.76 -8.98
CA ALA A 538 9.47 14.05 -9.49
C ALA A 538 10.48 14.70 -8.54
N GLU A 539 10.26 14.56 -7.23
CA GLU A 539 11.14 15.04 -6.15
C GLU A 539 10.84 14.26 -4.87
N ALA A 540 11.84 14.06 -4.01
CA ALA A 540 11.64 13.39 -2.72
C ALA A 540 12.24 14.23 -1.58
N ARG A 541 11.56 14.24 -0.44
CA ARG A 541 11.98 14.80 0.85
C ARG A 541 11.74 13.76 1.94
N THR A 542 12.15 14.04 3.18
CA THR A 542 12.06 13.09 4.30
C THR A 542 10.67 12.50 4.49
N ASP A 543 9.63 13.36 4.54
CA ASP A 543 8.25 12.93 4.83
C ASP A 543 7.28 13.28 3.68
N TRP A 544 7.81 13.70 2.54
CA TRP A 544 7.02 14.12 1.40
C TRP A 544 7.61 13.61 0.09
N THR A 545 6.76 13.11 -0.77
CA THR A 545 7.15 12.69 -2.12
C THR A 545 6.32 13.44 -3.13
N ALA A 546 6.99 14.03 -4.11
CA ALA A 546 6.34 14.58 -5.30
C ALA A 546 6.40 13.54 -6.42
N ILE A 547 5.29 13.39 -7.11
CA ILE A 547 5.13 12.56 -8.31
C ILE A 547 4.70 13.43 -9.50
N TRP A 548 4.93 12.95 -10.70
CA TRP A 548 4.28 13.51 -11.87
C TRP A 548 2.83 13.05 -11.93
N TYR A 549 1.87 13.97 -11.94
CA TYR A 549 0.46 13.69 -11.81
C TYR A 549 -0.38 14.75 -12.54
N ALA A 550 -1.23 14.36 -13.48
CA ALA A 550 -2.12 15.26 -14.23
C ALA A 550 -1.42 16.47 -14.87
N GLY A 551 -0.22 16.28 -15.42
CA GLY A 551 0.55 17.34 -16.07
C GLY A 551 1.30 18.27 -15.11
N GLN A 552 1.40 17.95 -13.82
CA GLN A 552 2.03 18.79 -12.81
C GLN A 552 2.78 17.97 -11.76
N LYS A 553 3.58 18.64 -10.94
CA LYS A 553 4.23 18.07 -9.76
C LYS A 553 3.23 18.08 -8.61
N ALA A 554 2.95 16.91 -8.04
CA ALA A 554 1.99 16.72 -6.96
C ALA A 554 2.66 16.07 -5.74
N TRP A 555 2.51 16.68 -4.58
CA TRP A 555 3.10 16.24 -3.32
C TRP A 555 2.10 15.45 -2.48
N PHE A 556 2.50 14.33 -1.92
CA PHE A 556 1.75 13.62 -0.89
C PHE A 556 2.62 13.32 0.33
N PHE A 557 1.98 13.19 1.47
CA PHE A 557 2.63 12.80 2.71
C PHE A 557 3.08 11.35 2.63
N ASN A 558 4.38 11.12 2.80
CA ASN A 558 5.03 9.82 2.67
C ASN A 558 6.14 9.71 3.71
N PRO A 559 5.81 9.52 5.00
CA PRO A 559 6.75 9.60 6.11
C PRO A 559 7.87 8.56 5.96
N GLY A 560 9.09 9.02 5.80
CA GLY A 560 10.25 8.15 5.61
C GLY A 560 10.12 7.19 4.42
N GLY A 561 9.31 7.50 3.40
CA GLY A 561 9.04 6.62 2.25
C GLY A 561 8.10 5.45 2.53
N GLN A 562 7.45 5.40 3.71
CA GLN A 562 6.69 4.23 4.16
C GLN A 562 5.35 4.01 3.42
N TYR A 563 4.85 5.02 2.68
CA TYR A 563 3.64 4.88 1.86
C TYR A 563 3.96 4.57 0.40
N THR A 564 5.19 4.18 0.11
CA THR A 564 5.63 3.77 -1.22
C THR A 564 6.47 2.51 -1.20
N ALA A 565 6.31 1.68 -2.23
CA ALA A 565 7.19 0.55 -2.53
C ALA A 565 7.89 0.80 -3.87
N PRO A 566 9.19 0.51 -4.01
CA PRO A 566 9.90 0.64 -5.27
C PRO A 566 9.38 -0.36 -6.31
N VAL A 567 9.22 0.09 -7.56
CA VAL A 567 8.88 -0.78 -8.69
C VAL A 567 10.11 -0.90 -9.58
N THR A 568 10.62 -2.11 -9.70
CA THR A 568 11.78 -2.41 -10.57
C THR A 568 11.31 -2.86 -11.95
N GLY A 569 12.08 -2.54 -12.99
CA GLY A 569 11.79 -2.96 -14.37
C GLY A 569 10.63 -2.21 -15.04
N ALA A 570 10.01 -1.24 -14.38
CA ALA A 570 8.96 -0.43 -14.98
C ALA A 570 9.51 0.44 -16.11
N THR A 571 8.74 0.54 -17.19
CA THR A 571 9.03 1.44 -18.31
C THR A 571 8.33 2.77 -18.07
N THR A 572 9.06 3.86 -18.30
CA THR A 572 8.52 5.22 -18.25
C THR A 572 8.48 5.82 -19.65
N VAL A 573 7.59 6.78 -19.85
CA VAL A 573 7.46 7.54 -21.09
C VAL A 573 7.75 9.02 -20.85
N LYS A 574 8.37 9.66 -21.83
CA LYS A 574 8.65 11.10 -21.88
C LYS A 574 8.28 11.63 -23.26
N VAL A 575 8.02 12.91 -23.33
CA VAL A 575 7.83 13.59 -24.62
C VAL A 575 9.08 13.47 -25.47
N ALA A 576 8.94 13.11 -26.75
CA ALA A 576 10.08 12.91 -27.68
C ALA A 576 10.81 14.21 -28.03
N GLY A 577 10.17 15.37 -27.85
CA GLY A 577 10.71 16.69 -28.17
C GLY A 577 10.53 17.69 -27.03
N LEU A 578 10.41 18.95 -27.38
CA LEU A 578 10.20 20.05 -26.42
C LEU A 578 8.73 20.49 -26.35
N THR A 579 7.91 20.13 -27.34
CA THR A 579 6.49 20.50 -27.41
C THR A 579 5.68 19.51 -26.60
N ALA A 580 4.77 20.01 -25.78
CA ALA A 580 3.84 19.18 -25.04
C ALA A 580 2.96 18.35 -25.99
N VAL A 581 2.66 17.11 -25.59
CA VAL A 581 1.82 16.19 -26.36
C VAL A 581 0.42 16.12 -25.79
N LYS A 582 -0.53 15.76 -26.66
CA LYS A 582 -1.93 15.58 -26.30
C LYS A 582 -2.14 14.31 -25.51
N VAL A 583 -3.09 14.38 -24.60
CA VAL A 583 -3.55 13.24 -23.79
C VAL A 583 -4.95 12.85 -24.25
N PHE A 584 -5.18 11.55 -24.47
CA PHE A 584 -6.44 11.02 -24.98
C PHE A 584 -7.12 10.15 -23.92
N GLY A 585 -8.43 10.33 -23.77
CA GLY A 585 -9.22 9.49 -22.86
C GLY A 585 -9.66 8.16 -23.48
N ARG A 586 -9.39 7.95 -24.76
CA ARG A 586 -9.70 6.74 -25.54
C ARG A 586 -8.68 6.55 -26.66
N SER A 587 -8.61 5.35 -27.24
CA SER A 587 -7.71 5.03 -28.35
C SER A 587 -8.51 4.70 -29.62
N PHE A 588 -9.18 5.70 -30.21
CA PHE A 588 -9.92 5.50 -31.45
C PHE A 588 -9.03 5.56 -32.68
N PRO A 589 -9.43 4.89 -33.79
CA PRO A 589 -8.72 4.97 -35.06
C PRO A 589 -8.77 6.38 -35.66
N GLU A 590 -7.82 6.67 -36.51
CA GLU A 590 -7.88 7.86 -37.38
C GLU A 590 -9.04 7.79 -38.41
N THR A 591 -9.58 8.93 -38.82
CA THR A 591 -10.70 9.08 -39.78
C THR A 591 -10.56 8.21 -41.05
N ALA A 592 -9.33 8.09 -41.58
CA ALA A 592 -9.05 7.28 -42.77
C ALA A 592 -9.38 5.80 -42.59
N ALA A 593 -9.25 5.26 -41.38
CA ALA A 593 -9.56 3.87 -41.09
C ALA A 593 -11.09 3.59 -41.21
N TYR A 594 -11.90 4.52 -40.76
CA TYR A 594 -13.37 4.41 -40.92
C TYR A 594 -13.77 4.47 -42.38
N THR A 595 -13.19 5.40 -43.16
CA THR A 595 -13.46 5.50 -44.61
C THR A 595 -13.07 4.21 -45.32
N ALA A 596 -11.91 3.64 -45.01
CA ALA A 596 -11.47 2.36 -45.58
C ALA A 596 -12.36 1.18 -45.17
N ALA A 597 -12.99 1.28 -44.01
CA ALA A 597 -13.97 0.28 -43.55
C ALA A 597 -15.36 0.43 -44.17
N GLY A 598 -15.62 1.52 -44.88
CA GLY A 598 -16.95 1.87 -45.42
C GLY A 598 -17.93 2.34 -44.34
N LEU A 599 -17.40 2.91 -43.25
CA LEU A 599 -18.19 3.38 -42.11
C LEU A 599 -17.92 4.89 -41.89
N SER A 600 -18.88 5.54 -41.23
CA SER A 600 -18.70 6.96 -40.84
C SER A 600 -17.93 7.04 -39.52
N ALA A 601 -16.94 7.91 -39.48
CA ALA A 601 -16.25 8.25 -38.21
C ALA A 601 -17.22 8.96 -37.24
N PRO A 602 -17.03 8.82 -35.92
CA PRO A 602 -17.87 9.51 -34.93
C PRO A 602 -17.87 11.05 -35.01
N GLY A 603 -16.87 11.65 -35.66
CA GLY A 603 -16.72 13.10 -35.79
C GLY A 603 -15.85 13.70 -34.66
N ASP A 604 -15.67 12.98 -33.59
CA ASP A 604 -14.79 13.33 -32.45
C ASP A 604 -13.69 12.28 -32.18
N GLU A 605 -13.45 11.38 -33.15
CA GLU A 605 -12.48 10.26 -33.03
C GLU A 605 -11.04 10.73 -32.66
N ASN A 606 -10.71 11.97 -33.05
CA ASN A 606 -9.42 12.59 -32.73
C ASN A 606 -9.46 13.52 -31.48
N ALA A 607 -10.58 13.52 -30.73
CA ALA A 607 -10.72 14.37 -29.56
C ALA A 607 -9.70 13.98 -28.46
N SER A 608 -9.05 14.97 -27.87
CA SER A 608 -8.17 14.81 -26.73
C SER A 608 -8.77 15.48 -25.49
N LEU A 609 -8.26 15.14 -24.33
CA LEU A 609 -8.59 15.80 -23.07
C LEU A 609 -7.87 17.14 -23.03
N THR A 610 -8.55 18.23 -23.43
CA THR A 610 -7.92 19.53 -23.76
C THR A 610 -7.43 20.28 -22.54
N LYS A 611 -7.96 19.96 -21.35
CA LYS A 611 -7.51 20.55 -20.08
C LYS A 611 -6.23 19.91 -19.53
N PHE A 612 -5.78 18.80 -20.10
CA PHE A 612 -4.55 18.10 -19.74
C PHE A 612 -3.43 18.36 -20.78
N SER A 613 -2.20 18.34 -20.29
CA SER A 613 -1.02 18.50 -21.13
C SER A 613 0.15 17.70 -20.56
N PHE A 614 0.75 16.85 -21.37
CA PHE A 614 1.98 16.16 -21.06
C PHE A 614 3.17 16.96 -21.60
N ALA A 615 3.82 17.73 -20.74
CA ALA A 615 4.89 18.63 -21.11
C ALA A 615 6.28 17.98 -21.04
N ALA A 616 7.24 18.56 -21.77
CA ALA A 616 8.64 18.18 -21.68
C ALA A 616 9.16 18.31 -20.23
N GLY A 617 10.01 17.39 -19.81
CA GLY A 617 10.52 17.29 -18.43
C GLY A 617 9.68 16.46 -17.49
N GLN A 618 8.45 16.12 -17.83
CA GLN A 618 7.62 15.18 -17.12
C GLN A 618 7.90 13.73 -17.57
N SER A 619 7.54 12.77 -16.71
CA SER A 619 7.66 11.36 -17.02
C SER A 619 6.52 10.58 -16.34
N TYR A 620 5.92 9.64 -17.06
CA TYR A 620 4.81 8.82 -16.56
C TYR A 620 5.10 7.34 -16.74
N VAL A 621 4.46 6.49 -15.96
CA VAL A 621 4.60 5.03 -16.07
C VAL A 621 3.79 4.53 -17.26
N LYS A 622 4.40 3.68 -18.08
CA LYS A 622 3.72 2.93 -19.13
C LYS A 622 2.85 1.85 -18.49
N ALA A 623 1.55 1.92 -18.72
CA ALA A 623 0.55 1.06 -18.09
C ALA A 623 0.21 -0.20 -18.91
N GLY A 624 0.81 -0.38 -20.06
CA GLY A 624 0.58 -1.54 -20.92
C GLY A 624 1.31 -1.44 -22.27
N PRO A 625 1.21 -2.42 -23.13
CA PRO A 625 1.80 -2.38 -24.48
C PRO A 625 1.16 -1.29 -25.32
N ALA A 626 1.87 -0.84 -26.37
CA ALA A 626 1.27 0.00 -27.40
C ALA A 626 0.19 -0.76 -28.16
N VAL A 627 -0.96 -0.14 -28.37
CA VAL A 627 -2.11 -0.72 -29.07
C VAL A 627 -2.48 0.13 -30.27
N LYS A 628 -3.01 -0.48 -31.33
CA LYS A 628 -3.64 0.25 -32.41
C LYS A 628 -4.96 0.84 -31.93
N GLY A 629 -5.29 2.03 -32.39
CA GLY A 629 -6.63 2.57 -32.20
C GLY A 629 -7.67 1.67 -32.86
N ASP A 630 -8.73 1.35 -32.13
CA ASP A 630 -9.82 0.50 -32.61
C ASP A 630 -11.21 0.98 -32.15
N ASP A 631 -12.21 0.58 -32.88
CA ASP A 631 -13.60 0.94 -32.62
C ASP A 631 -14.57 -0.13 -33.18
N TRP A 632 -15.37 -0.75 -32.29
CA TRP A 632 -16.30 -1.78 -32.61
C TRP A 632 -17.69 -1.25 -33.01
N PHE A 633 -18.13 -1.59 -34.19
CA PHE A 633 -19.48 -1.30 -34.71
C PHE A 633 -20.37 -2.52 -34.57
N GLY A 634 -21.16 -2.60 -33.51
CA GLY A 634 -22.03 -3.72 -33.22
C GLY A 634 -23.12 -3.95 -34.31
N SER A 635 -23.62 -2.88 -34.92
CA SER A 635 -24.60 -2.99 -36.03
C SER A 635 -24.00 -3.62 -37.28
N ALA A 636 -22.73 -3.38 -37.57
CA ALA A 636 -22.00 -3.94 -38.70
C ALA A 636 -21.21 -5.20 -38.36
N GLN A 637 -21.15 -5.59 -37.06
CA GLN A 637 -20.31 -6.67 -36.53
C GLN A 637 -18.84 -6.54 -37.00
N LYS A 638 -18.30 -5.33 -36.94
CA LYS A 638 -16.98 -5.00 -37.49
C LYS A 638 -16.15 -4.14 -36.55
N ASN A 639 -14.90 -4.53 -36.35
CA ASN A 639 -13.90 -3.71 -35.67
C ASN A 639 -13.16 -2.85 -36.70
N VAL A 640 -13.23 -1.53 -36.57
CA VAL A 640 -12.40 -0.58 -37.32
C VAL A 640 -11.09 -0.46 -36.62
N VAL A 641 -9.99 -0.81 -37.29
CA VAL A 641 -8.64 -0.77 -36.71
C VAL A 641 -7.78 0.21 -37.50
N GLY A 642 -7.21 1.20 -36.80
CA GLY A 642 -6.32 2.20 -37.38
C GLY A 642 -4.85 1.75 -37.49
N THR A 643 -4.02 2.68 -37.88
CA THR A 643 -2.56 2.50 -37.94
C THR A 643 -1.85 3.24 -36.83
N THR A 644 -2.51 4.22 -36.22
CA THR A 644 -1.97 4.99 -35.09
C THR A 644 -1.81 4.09 -33.87
N LEU A 645 -0.61 4.06 -33.29
CA LEU A 645 -0.33 3.36 -32.06
C LEU A 645 -0.49 4.30 -30.87
N PHE A 646 -1.24 3.83 -29.88
CA PHE A 646 -1.45 4.50 -28.60
C PHE A 646 -0.76 3.74 -27.46
N VAL A 647 -0.09 4.45 -26.58
CA VAL A 647 0.54 3.92 -25.36
C VAL A 647 -0.31 4.32 -24.16
N PRO A 648 -0.84 3.35 -23.39
CA PRO A 648 -1.51 3.65 -22.13
C PRO A 648 -0.49 4.09 -21.08
N ILE A 649 -0.81 5.14 -20.33
CA ILE A 649 0.05 5.69 -19.27
C ILE A 649 -0.76 5.97 -18.00
N ARG A 650 -0.13 5.80 -16.84
CA ARG A 650 -0.66 6.26 -15.55
C ARG A 650 -0.39 7.77 -15.42
N PHE A 651 -1.31 8.58 -15.93
CA PHE A 651 -1.15 10.05 -15.97
C PHE A 651 -1.57 10.76 -14.70
N HIS A 652 -2.64 10.27 -14.08
CA HIS A 652 -3.13 10.65 -12.75
C HIS A 652 -3.66 9.39 -12.05
N HIS A 653 -4.75 9.43 -11.26
CA HIS A 653 -5.37 8.19 -10.77
C HIS A 653 -5.95 7.33 -11.91
N LYS A 654 -6.20 7.91 -13.07
CA LYS A 654 -6.73 7.23 -14.26
C LYS A 654 -5.64 6.86 -15.27
N ILE A 655 -5.92 5.85 -16.10
CA ILE A 655 -5.11 5.49 -17.25
C ILE A 655 -5.63 6.23 -18.48
N VAL A 656 -4.74 6.87 -19.22
CA VAL A 656 -5.01 7.63 -20.44
C VAL A 656 -4.05 7.20 -21.56
N TRP A 657 -4.25 7.67 -22.76
CA TRP A 657 -3.44 7.29 -23.92
C TRP A 657 -2.65 8.48 -24.48
N VAL A 658 -1.45 8.19 -25.01
CA VAL A 658 -0.63 9.11 -25.80
C VAL A 658 -0.22 8.42 -27.09
N LYS A 659 -0.01 9.18 -28.18
CA LYS A 659 0.47 8.58 -29.43
C LYS A 659 1.93 8.16 -29.30
N GLN A 660 2.25 6.94 -29.70
CA GLN A 660 3.60 6.38 -29.60
C GLN A 660 4.64 7.22 -30.34
N SER A 661 4.27 7.81 -31.48
CA SER A 661 5.15 8.65 -32.29
C SER A 661 5.58 9.96 -31.60
N GLU A 662 4.89 10.36 -30.52
CA GLU A 662 5.11 11.63 -29.84
C GLU A 662 5.94 11.46 -28.54
N ILE A 663 6.26 10.21 -28.18
CA ILE A 663 6.95 9.90 -26.92
C ILE A 663 8.21 9.04 -27.13
N THR A 664 9.03 8.99 -26.09
CA THR A 664 10.15 8.05 -25.97
C THR A 664 9.99 7.23 -24.71
N GLU A 665 10.37 5.96 -24.78
CA GLU A 665 10.34 5.03 -23.65
C GLU A 665 11.73 4.89 -23.02
N ALA A 666 11.81 4.76 -21.70
CA ALA A 666 13.04 4.55 -20.97
C ALA A 666 12.75 3.72 -19.70
N PRO A 667 13.71 2.95 -19.19
CA PRO A 667 13.58 2.36 -17.87
C PRO A 667 13.41 3.43 -16.79
N GLY A 668 12.59 3.17 -15.80
CA GLY A 668 12.55 3.97 -14.58
C GLY A 668 13.91 3.98 -13.89
N ALA A 669 14.24 5.06 -13.18
CA ALA A 669 15.48 5.11 -12.42
C ALA A 669 15.50 4.01 -11.35
N ALA A 670 16.63 3.35 -11.18
CA ALA A 670 16.76 2.28 -10.20
C ALA A 670 16.43 2.77 -8.77
N PRO A 671 15.81 1.95 -7.92
CA PRO A 671 15.56 2.30 -6.52
C PRO A 671 16.86 2.67 -5.79
N VAL A 672 16.74 3.51 -4.77
CA VAL A 672 17.85 3.80 -3.86
C VAL A 672 17.97 2.63 -2.89
N SER A 673 19.04 1.83 -3.03
CA SER A 673 19.30 0.74 -2.08
C SER A 673 19.79 1.28 -0.73
N ALA A 674 19.33 0.71 0.36
CA ALA A 674 19.85 1.02 1.69
C ALA A 674 21.34 0.65 1.83
N THR A 675 21.78 -0.40 1.13
CA THR A 675 23.18 -0.85 1.13
C THR A 675 24.12 0.09 0.37
N ASP A 676 23.58 0.94 -0.49
CA ASP A 676 24.36 1.91 -1.29
C ASP A 676 24.43 3.28 -0.62
N ARG A 677 23.92 3.43 0.58
CA ARG A 677 23.90 4.67 1.36
C ARG A 677 24.74 4.50 2.60
N TYR A 678 25.54 5.50 2.91
CA TYR A 678 26.44 5.46 4.06
C TYR A 678 26.08 6.53 5.07
N ASN A 679 26.17 6.17 6.35
CA ASN A 679 25.77 7.00 7.48
C ASN A 679 26.97 7.73 8.08
N LEU A 680 26.64 8.82 8.79
CA LEU A 680 27.58 9.54 9.63
C LEU A 680 27.16 9.40 11.10
N ILE A 681 28.10 9.15 11.99
CA ILE A 681 27.86 9.11 13.44
C ILE A 681 28.43 10.37 14.05
N ALA A 682 27.66 11.02 14.93
CA ALA A 682 28.09 12.21 15.65
C ALA A 682 27.73 12.12 17.14
N ARG A 683 28.63 12.54 18.00
CA ARG A 683 28.42 12.62 19.46
C ARG A 683 28.28 14.06 19.86
N ASP A 684 27.23 14.40 20.58
CA ASP A 684 27.02 15.74 21.11
C ASP A 684 27.78 15.95 22.46
N ALA A 685 27.73 17.19 22.97
CA ALA A 685 28.40 17.55 24.19
C ALA A 685 27.85 16.83 25.43
N SER A 686 26.63 16.34 25.41
CA SER A 686 25.99 15.57 26.48
C SER A 686 26.36 14.08 26.46
N GLY A 687 27.14 13.64 25.46
CA GLY A 687 27.55 12.25 25.30
C GLY A 687 26.50 11.37 24.63
N VAL A 688 25.49 11.95 23.98
CA VAL A 688 24.54 11.21 23.17
C VAL A 688 25.11 11.00 21.77
N LEU A 689 25.06 9.76 21.31
CA LEU A 689 25.43 9.40 19.95
C LEU A 689 24.20 9.53 19.02
N TRP A 690 24.43 10.14 17.86
CA TRP A 690 23.45 10.39 16.83
C TRP A 690 23.90 9.78 15.50
N GLN A 691 22.96 9.23 14.74
CA GLN A 691 23.21 8.72 13.42
C GLN A 691 22.50 9.59 12.37
N TYR A 692 23.23 10.00 11.37
CA TYR A 692 22.73 10.66 10.17
C TYR A 692 22.71 9.66 9.03
N GLN A 693 21.50 9.32 8.56
CA GLN A 693 21.38 8.41 7.41
C GLN A 693 21.78 9.12 6.11
N GLY A 694 22.63 8.45 5.35
CA GLY A 694 23.04 8.92 4.04
C GLY A 694 21.88 8.89 3.03
N THR A 695 21.84 9.89 2.15
CA THR A 695 20.82 10.03 1.11
C THR A 695 21.23 9.37 -0.20
N GLY A 696 22.51 9.15 -0.43
CA GLY A 696 23.08 8.81 -1.72
C GLY A 696 23.13 10.00 -2.68
N SER A 697 23.10 11.24 -2.17
CA SER A 697 23.18 12.49 -2.94
C SER A 697 24.27 13.41 -2.40
N GLY A 698 25.20 13.83 -3.22
CA GLY A 698 26.27 14.74 -2.82
C GLY A 698 25.80 16.15 -2.45
N SER A 699 24.66 16.60 -2.93
CA SER A 699 24.12 17.94 -2.63
C SER A 699 23.39 18.01 -1.28
N THR A 700 22.80 16.91 -0.84
CA THR A 700 22.07 16.78 0.44
C THR A 700 22.40 15.43 1.05
N PRO A 701 23.63 15.18 1.50
CA PRO A 701 24.13 13.84 1.79
C PRO A 701 23.48 13.17 3.02
N PHE A 702 22.78 13.91 3.87
CA PHE A 702 22.25 13.37 5.12
C PHE A 702 20.79 13.75 5.37
N LEU A 703 20.02 12.79 5.93
CA LEU A 703 18.69 13.00 6.49
C LEU A 703 18.75 13.58 7.92
N THR A 704 17.57 13.85 8.48
CA THR A 704 17.40 14.15 9.90
C THR A 704 17.99 13.01 10.76
N ARG A 705 18.71 13.40 11.82
CA ARG A 705 19.42 12.47 12.70
C ARG A 705 18.47 11.58 13.52
N TYR A 706 18.94 10.37 13.81
CA TYR A 706 18.33 9.46 14.77
C TYR A 706 19.17 9.38 16.04
N ARG A 707 18.53 9.25 17.20
CA ARG A 707 19.19 9.05 18.47
C ARG A 707 19.60 7.59 18.65
N VAL A 708 20.92 7.32 18.73
CA VAL A 708 21.45 5.99 18.99
C VAL A 708 21.42 5.68 20.49
N GLY A 709 21.89 6.59 21.33
CA GLY A 709 21.83 6.43 22.78
C GLY A 709 22.85 7.30 23.56
N PRO A 710 22.72 7.39 24.91
CA PRO A 710 23.60 8.13 25.77
C PRO A 710 24.79 7.27 26.24
N GLY A 711 25.73 7.87 27.03
CA GLY A 711 26.85 7.17 27.67
C GLY A 711 28.12 7.13 26.83
N TRP A 712 28.12 7.76 25.64
CA TRP A 712 29.32 7.74 24.78
C TRP A 712 30.40 8.73 25.17
N GLN A 713 30.18 9.58 26.14
CA GLN A 713 31.23 10.43 26.76
C GLN A 713 32.31 9.63 27.47
N ASP A 714 32.08 8.36 27.82
CA ASP A 714 33.03 7.47 28.48
C ASP A 714 34.07 6.92 27.50
N TYR A 715 33.91 7.13 26.22
CA TYR A 715 34.83 6.73 25.16
C TYR A 715 35.67 7.92 24.68
N ASP A 716 36.98 7.74 24.59
CA ASP A 716 37.93 8.74 24.06
C ASP A 716 38.25 8.51 22.58
N ALA A 717 37.93 7.32 22.04
CA ALA A 717 37.96 7.02 20.61
C ALA A 717 36.72 6.20 20.21
N VAL A 718 36.07 6.57 19.11
CA VAL A 718 35.00 5.83 18.46
C VAL A 718 35.37 5.73 17.01
N THR A 719 35.44 4.53 16.46
CA THR A 719 36.00 4.26 15.13
C THR A 719 35.17 3.25 14.38
N PRO A 720 34.51 3.65 13.28
CA PRO A 720 33.88 2.72 12.36
C PRO A 720 34.91 1.79 11.73
N MET A 721 34.69 0.49 11.77
CA MET A 721 35.57 -0.53 11.19
C MET A 721 35.25 -0.74 9.71
N THR A 722 33.96 -0.68 9.38
CA THR A 722 33.41 -0.75 8.02
C THR A 722 32.62 0.50 7.71
N ALA A 723 32.25 0.65 6.46
CA ALA A 723 31.26 1.67 6.07
C ALA A 723 29.96 1.43 6.84
N LEU A 724 29.47 2.44 7.54
CA LEU A 724 28.20 2.41 8.27
C LEU A 724 27.07 2.58 7.28
N ARG A 725 26.43 1.48 6.90
CA ARG A 725 25.35 1.49 5.89
C ARG A 725 24.02 1.94 6.48
N ALA A 726 23.16 2.46 5.63
CA ALA A 726 21.83 2.93 6.00
C ALA A 726 20.88 1.82 6.48
N ASP A 727 21.17 0.57 6.15
CA ASP A 727 20.46 -0.62 6.65
C ASP A 727 20.88 -1.02 8.09
N GLY A 728 21.70 -0.21 8.76
CA GLY A 728 22.16 -0.49 10.11
C GLY A 728 23.31 -1.49 10.18
N THR A 729 23.89 -1.94 9.06
CA THR A 729 25.10 -2.76 9.04
C THR A 729 26.35 -1.89 9.15
N GLY A 730 27.43 -2.46 9.59
CA GLY A 730 28.70 -1.81 9.80
C GLY A 730 29.15 -1.89 11.26
N ASP A 731 30.35 -2.42 11.46
CA ASP A 731 30.92 -2.64 12.78
C ASP A 731 31.69 -1.41 13.27
N MET A 732 31.87 -1.30 14.56
CA MET A 732 32.56 -0.17 15.21
C MET A 732 33.38 -0.64 16.40
N VAL A 733 34.51 -0.04 16.63
CA VAL A 733 35.24 -0.15 17.91
C VAL A 733 35.19 1.16 18.68
N ALA A 734 35.15 1.07 19.98
CA ALA A 734 35.23 2.24 20.89
C ALA A 734 36.19 1.94 22.02
N ARG A 735 37.11 2.90 22.30
CA ARG A 735 38.05 2.81 23.41
C ARG A 735 37.53 3.62 24.59
N GLY A 736 37.36 2.95 25.73
CA GLY A 736 37.06 3.62 26.99
C GLY A 736 38.24 4.46 27.50
N LYS A 737 37.97 5.48 28.31
CA LYS A 737 38.98 6.29 28.97
C LYS A 737 39.94 5.48 29.85
N ASP A 738 39.54 4.27 30.25
CA ASP A 738 40.33 3.28 30.96
C ASP A 738 41.33 2.50 30.07
N GLY A 739 41.32 2.79 28.75
CA GLY A 739 42.18 2.12 27.78
C GLY A 739 41.67 0.73 27.36
N VAL A 740 40.46 0.36 27.71
CA VAL A 740 39.82 -0.88 27.24
C VAL A 740 39.18 -0.65 25.89
N LEU A 741 39.45 -1.51 24.91
CA LEU A 741 38.78 -1.51 23.61
C LEU A 741 37.54 -2.41 23.63
N TRP A 742 36.48 -1.92 23.09
CA TRP A 742 35.18 -2.58 22.92
C TRP A 742 34.81 -2.68 21.47
N TYR A 743 34.21 -3.80 21.06
CA TYR A 743 33.71 -4.06 19.72
C TYR A 743 32.19 -4.02 19.71
N TYR A 744 31.61 -3.33 18.75
CA TYR A 744 30.19 -3.19 18.51
C TYR A 744 29.85 -3.75 17.13
N LYS A 745 29.12 -4.85 17.10
CA LYS A 745 28.68 -5.47 15.85
C LYS A 745 27.46 -4.73 15.30
N GLY A 746 27.41 -4.49 14.01
CA GLY A 746 26.23 -3.96 13.32
C GLY A 746 25.06 -4.95 13.35
N THR A 747 23.84 -4.43 13.55
CA THR A 747 22.62 -5.25 13.74
C THR A 747 21.80 -5.45 12.47
N GLY A 748 22.01 -4.61 11.45
CA GLY A 748 21.12 -4.50 10.31
C GLY A 748 19.78 -3.79 10.63
N LYS A 749 19.69 -3.10 11.78
CA LYS A 749 18.49 -2.34 12.21
C LYS A 749 18.82 -0.86 12.35
N PRO A 750 18.35 0.02 11.45
CA PRO A 750 18.68 1.45 11.49
C PRO A 750 18.35 2.15 12.82
N SER A 751 17.28 1.74 13.51
CA SER A 751 16.86 2.30 14.80
C SER A 751 17.71 1.84 15.98
N ALA A 752 18.48 0.75 15.83
CA ALA A 752 19.39 0.21 16.84
C ALA A 752 20.64 -0.37 16.14
N PRO A 753 21.51 0.49 15.55
CA PRO A 753 22.51 0.06 14.58
C PRO A 753 23.61 -0.84 15.18
N PHE A 754 23.75 -0.87 16.50
CA PHE A 754 24.80 -1.64 17.17
C PHE A 754 24.22 -2.62 18.20
N ALA A 755 24.76 -3.84 18.22
CA ALA A 755 24.51 -4.82 19.26
C ALA A 755 25.24 -4.46 20.56
N GLY A 756 24.99 -5.24 21.62
CA GLY A 756 25.70 -5.12 22.88
C GLY A 756 27.20 -5.25 22.68
N ARG A 757 27.98 -4.42 23.41
CA ARG A 757 29.44 -4.38 23.28
C ARG A 757 30.13 -5.65 23.74
N LEU A 758 31.18 -6.04 23.04
CA LEU A 758 32.09 -7.14 23.38
C LEU A 758 33.44 -6.58 23.81
N ARG A 759 34.01 -7.11 24.87
CA ARG A 759 35.32 -6.66 25.38
C ARG A 759 36.43 -7.27 24.52
N VAL A 760 37.18 -6.44 23.80
CA VAL A 760 38.37 -6.86 23.03
C VAL A 760 39.58 -7.05 23.99
N GLY A 761 39.87 -6.07 24.84
CA GLY A 761 40.97 -6.16 25.79
C GLY A 761 41.44 -4.81 26.31
N GLY A 762 42.33 -4.81 27.28
CA GLY A 762 42.96 -3.61 27.80
C GLY A 762 44.27 -3.27 27.07
N GLY A 763 44.93 -2.15 27.53
CA GLY A 763 46.22 -1.72 26.99
C GLY A 763 46.17 -0.84 25.73
N TRP A 764 44.98 -0.49 25.23
CA TRP A 764 44.82 0.34 24.02
C TRP A 764 45.07 1.85 24.26
N GLY A 765 45.25 2.29 25.51
CA GLY A 765 45.63 3.65 25.86
C GLY A 765 47.03 4.09 25.41
N VAL A 766 47.85 3.18 24.91
CA VAL A 766 49.16 3.47 24.28
C VAL A 766 49.04 4.15 22.91
N TYR A 767 47.87 4.04 22.24
CA TYR A 767 47.63 4.62 20.95
C TYR A 767 46.94 5.98 21.04
N ASP A 768 47.36 6.94 20.21
CA ASP A 768 46.74 8.26 20.09
C ASP A 768 45.73 8.34 18.91
N LYS A 769 45.83 7.41 17.95
CA LYS A 769 44.86 7.30 16.84
C LYS A 769 44.47 5.84 16.61
N LEU A 770 43.19 5.61 16.37
CA LEU A 770 42.62 4.35 15.91
C LEU A 770 41.81 4.64 14.63
N LEU A 771 41.98 3.83 13.60
CA LEU A 771 41.31 3.98 12.31
C LEU A 771 40.82 2.60 11.81
N GLY A 772 39.58 2.53 11.43
CA GLY A 772 39.09 1.38 10.64
C GLY A 772 39.68 1.42 9.25
N ALA A 773 40.60 0.51 8.98
CA ALA A 773 41.41 0.57 7.78
C ALA A 773 40.77 -0.08 6.54
N ARG A 774 39.54 -0.53 6.65
CA ARG A 774 38.89 -1.41 5.65
C ARG A 774 39.66 -2.74 5.56
N ASP A 775 39.43 -3.50 4.50
CA ASP A 775 40.13 -4.75 4.26
C ASP A 775 41.50 -4.48 3.61
N MET A 776 42.55 -4.48 4.44
CA MET A 776 43.91 -4.15 4.02
C MET A 776 44.65 -5.32 3.38
N ASN A 777 44.21 -6.55 3.66
CA ASN A 777 44.86 -7.78 3.23
C ASN A 777 44.05 -8.59 2.22
N ALA A 778 42.88 -8.11 1.79
CA ALA A 778 41.96 -8.73 0.84
C ALA A 778 41.39 -10.09 1.34
N ASP A 779 41.18 -10.23 2.68
CA ASP A 779 40.58 -11.44 3.27
C ASP A 779 39.04 -11.32 3.51
N GLY A 780 38.44 -10.20 3.10
CA GLY A 780 37.03 -9.91 3.23
C GLY A 780 36.62 -9.32 4.59
N ARG A 781 37.59 -9.01 5.49
CA ARG A 781 37.35 -8.48 6.83
C ARG A 781 37.98 -7.12 7.01
N PRO A 782 37.34 -6.20 7.73
CA PRO A 782 37.89 -4.88 7.98
C PRO A 782 39.00 -4.94 9.03
N ASP A 783 40.15 -4.36 8.74
CA ASP A 783 41.31 -4.28 9.62
C ASP A 783 41.34 -3.00 10.44
N LEU A 784 42.21 -2.93 11.44
CA LEU A 784 42.40 -1.76 12.29
C LEU A 784 43.85 -1.24 12.19
N ILE A 785 43.99 0.05 11.93
CA ILE A 785 45.26 0.76 12.04
C ILE A 785 45.29 1.54 13.36
N ALA A 786 46.41 1.45 14.07
CA ALA A 786 46.64 2.18 15.31
C ALA A 786 48.00 2.91 15.26
N ARG A 787 47.99 4.20 15.61
CA ARG A 787 49.22 4.94 15.80
C ARG A 787 49.54 5.05 17.29
N ASP A 788 50.76 4.67 17.70
CA ASP A 788 51.20 4.86 19.08
C ASP A 788 51.72 6.28 19.30
N LYS A 789 51.85 6.64 20.57
CA LYS A 789 52.29 7.98 20.98
C LYS A 789 53.71 8.34 20.54
N THR A 790 54.54 7.36 20.15
CA THR A 790 55.89 7.56 19.58
C THR A 790 55.85 7.82 18.06
N GLY A 791 54.68 7.71 17.44
CA GLY A 791 54.48 7.91 16.01
C GLY A 791 54.76 6.68 15.15
N VAL A 792 54.68 5.48 15.73
CA VAL A 792 54.74 4.23 15.00
C VAL A 792 53.31 3.82 14.62
N LEU A 793 53.11 3.49 13.34
CA LEU A 793 51.88 2.95 12.84
C LEU A 793 51.88 1.42 12.87
N TRP A 794 50.80 0.85 13.36
CA TRP A 794 50.58 -0.58 13.54
C TRP A 794 49.36 -1.05 12.82
N LEU A 795 49.41 -2.21 12.15
CA LEU A 795 48.28 -2.87 11.52
C LEU A 795 47.84 -4.07 12.38
N TYR A 796 46.57 -4.17 12.66
CA TYR A 796 45.88 -5.30 13.27
C TYR A 796 44.95 -5.92 12.26
N THR A 797 45.27 -7.12 11.80
CA THR A 797 44.40 -7.87 10.89
C THR A 797 43.25 -8.50 11.65
N ASN A 798 42.03 -8.47 11.05
CA ASN A 798 40.84 -9.00 11.67
C ASN A 798 40.68 -10.48 11.33
N THR A 799 40.71 -11.33 12.35
CA THR A 799 40.60 -12.80 12.25
C THR A 799 39.15 -13.28 12.28
N GLY A 800 38.19 -12.40 12.63
CA GLY A 800 36.80 -12.77 12.85
C GLY A 800 36.54 -13.53 14.16
N ALA A 801 37.56 -13.74 15.00
CA ALA A 801 37.41 -14.42 16.28
C ALA A 801 36.70 -13.55 17.32
N ALA A 802 35.82 -14.12 18.12
CA ALA A 802 35.16 -13.42 19.24
C ALA A 802 35.74 -13.89 20.58
N PRO A 803 35.85 -13.02 21.59
CA PRO A 803 35.49 -11.61 21.64
C PRO A 803 36.56 -10.65 21.10
N ASN A 804 37.77 -11.11 20.84
CA ASN A 804 38.89 -10.34 20.30
C ASN A 804 39.12 -10.70 18.82
N PRO A 805 38.69 -9.83 17.89
CA PRO A 805 38.83 -10.14 16.46
C PRO A 805 40.24 -9.82 15.91
N PHE A 806 41.15 -9.26 16.67
CA PHE A 806 42.42 -8.76 16.16
C PHE A 806 43.59 -9.72 16.41
N ALA A 807 44.31 -10.01 15.35
CA ALA A 807 45.58 -10.74 15.42
C ALA A 807 46.70 -9.90 16.11
N THR A 808 47.86 -10.50 16.35
CA THR A 808 49.05 -9.77 16.81
C THR A 808 49.41 -8.65 15.82
N ARG A 809 49.62 -7.44 16.33
CA ARG A 809 49.92 -6.26 15.51
C ARG A 809 51.19 -6.42 14.68
N VAL A 810 51.19 -5.87 13.50
CA VAL A 810 52.32 -5.78 12.59
C VAL A 810 52.77 -4.32 12.50
N ARG A 811 54.08 -4.10 12.58
CA ARG A 811 54.66 -2.74 12.49
C ARG A 811 54.65 -2.27 11.03
N VAL A 812 53.91 -1.20 10.73
CA VAL A 812 53.87 -0.57 9.40
C VAL A 812 55.09 0.37 9.20
N GLY A 813 55.36 1.24 10.20
CA GLY A 813 56.46 2.18 10.06
C GLY A 813 56.42 3.28 11.11
N GLY A 814 57.50 4.04 11.24
CA GLY A 814 57.61 5.20 12.19
C GLY A 814 57.45 6.54 11.45
N GLY A 815 57.48 7.64 12.27
CA GLY A 815 57.44 9.01 11.71
C GLY A 815 56.03 9.57 11.49
N TRP A 816 54.99 8.84 11.84
CA TRP A 816 53.58 9.24 11.60
C TRP A 816 53.10 10.34 12.57
N ASN A 817 53.86 10.72 13.58
CA ASN A 817 53.60 11.89 14.44
C ASN A 817 53.83 13.24 13.72
N THR A 818 54.30 13.21 12.47
CA THR A 818 54.33 14.35 11.52
C THR A 818 52.93 14.80 11.17
N TYR A 819 51.95 13.86 11.25
CA TYR A 819 50.57 14.11 10.89
C TYR A 819 49.70 14.36 12.10
N ASN A 820 48.87 15.41 12.06
CA ASN A 820 47.88 15.68 13.08
C ASN A 820 46.54 14.97 12.80
N GLU A 821 46.29 14.56 11.55
CA GLU A 821 45.11 13.78 11.16
C GLU A 821 45.46 12.64 10.25
N LEU A 822 44.78 11.48 10.42
CA LEU A 822 44.86 10.31 9.58
C LEU A 822 43.42 9.89 9.31
N ILE A 823 43.10 9.60 8.04
CA ILE A 823 41.73 9.36 7.57
C ILE A 823 41.72 8.14 6.61
N SER A 824 40.96 7.12 6.95
CA SER A 824 40.70 5.99 6.05
C SER A 824 39.42 6.28 5.26
N THR A 825 39.53 6.53 3.98
CA THR A 825 38.42 6.84 3.10
C THR A 825 37.93 5.62 2.32
N GLY A 826 38.80 4.70 2.00
CA GLY A 826 38.60 3.60 1.08
C GLY A 826 39.56 3.70 -0.11
N ASP A 827 39.23 3.09 -1.24
CA ASP A 827 40.03 3.15 -2.47
C ASP A 827 39.88 4.53 -3.15
N MET A 828 40.86 5.40 -2.90
CA MET A 828 40.88 6.77 -3.46
C MET A 828 41.47 6.84 -4.86
N THR A 829 42.14 5.79 -5.30
CA THR A 829 42.86 5.75 -6.57
C THR A 829 42.18 4.85 -7.63
N GLY A 830 41.16 4.10 -7.26
CA GLY A 830 40.42 3.19 -8.16
C GLY A 830 41.15 1.88 -8.47
N ASP A 831 42.09 1.47 -7.59
CA ASP A 831 42.89 0.25 -7.81
C ASP A 831 42.40 -0.98 -7.00
N GLY A 832 41.26 -0.84 -6.32
CA GLY A 832 40.65 -1.89 -5.51
C GLY A 832 41.20 -2.04 -4.09
N ARG A 833 42.12 -1.18 -3.65
CA ARG A 833 42.72 -1.24 -2.32
C ARG A 833 42.43 0.01 -1.50
N PRO A 834 42.15 -0.11 -0.19
CA PRO A 834 41.90 1.05 0.66
C PRO A 834 43.17 1.88 0.90
N ASP A 835 43.12 3.16 0.55
CA ASP A 835 44.18 4.13 0.70
C ASP A 835 44.11 4.88 2.04
N LEU A 836 45.15 5.70 2.37
CA LEU A 836 45.18 6.53 3.56
C LEU A 836 45.43 8.00 3.18
N ILE A 837 44.61 8.87 3.76
CA ILE A 837 44.80 10.32 3.68
C ILE A 837 45.42 10.79 5.00
N ALA A 838 46.46 11.66 4.94
CA ALA A 838 47.13 12.19 6.10
C ALA A 838 47.28 13.70 5.98
N ARG A 839 46.96 14.49 7.03
CA ARG A 839 47.19 15.93 7.10
C ARG A 839 48.40 16.20 8.01
N ASP A 840 49.36 16.90 7.48
CA ASP A 840 50.49 17.33 8.30
C ASP A 840 50.17 18.60 9.13
N LYS A 841 51.08 18.95 10.07
CA LYS A 841 50.89 20.08 10.97
C LYS A 841 50.83 21.44 10.28
N THR A 842 51.34 21.52 9.06
CA THR A 842 51.29 22.75 8.21
C THR A 842 50.00 22.87 7.43
N GLY A 843 49.13 21.86 7.47
CA GLY A 843 47.83 21.85 6.75
C GLY A 843 47.93 21.34 5.32
N VAL A 844 48.99 20.63 4.99
CA VAL A 844 49.10 19.94 3.73
C VAL A 844 48.47 18.53 3.87
N LEU A 845 47.60 18.20 2.91
CA LEU A 845 47.01 16.87 2.80
C LEU A 845 47.85 15.99 1.85
N TRP A 846 48.06 14.76 2.27
CA TRP A 846 48.87 13.75 1.59
C TRP A 846 48.08 12.49 1.36
N LEU A 847 48.22 11.90 0.18
CA LEU A 847 47.65 10.60 -0.18
C LEU A 847 48.74 9.53 -0.12
N TYR A 848 48.45 8.45 0.60
CA TYR A 848 49.24 7.23 0.66
C TYR A 848 48.51 6.12 -0.03
N LYS A 849 48.98 5.76 -1.24
CA LYS A 849 48.42 4.66 -2.02
C LYS A 849 48.81 3.32 -1.40
N ASN A 850 47.80 2.43 -1.22
CA ASN A 850 48.04 1.07 -0.78
C ASN A 850 48.53 0.18 -1.93
N THR A 851 49.67 -0.43 -1.74
CA THR A 851 50.36 -1.33 -2.73
C THR A 851 50.14 -2.80 -2.40
N GLY A 852 49.49 -3.13 -1.28
CA GLY A 852 49.38 -4.49 -0.75
C GLY A 852 50.67 -5.07 -0.20
N GLY A 853 51.72 -4.26 -0.03
CA GLY A 853 53.04 -4.68 0.47
C GLY A 853 52.99 -5.01 1.99
N THR A 854 53.81 -5.94 2.42
CA THR A 854 53.96 -6.29 3.83
C THR A 854 55.44 -6.11 4.24
N PRO A 855 55.74 -5.58 5.42
CA PRO A 855 54.83 -5.11 6.49
C PRO A 855 54.26 -3.70 6.27
N ASN A 856 54.78 -2.92 5.34
CA ASN A 856 54.30 -1.59 4.99
C ASN A 856 53.50 -1.62 3.68
N PRO A 857 52.16 -1.45 3.76
CA PRO A 857 51.30 -1.48 2.59
C PRO A 857 51.34 -0.16 1.78
N TYR A 858 51.99 0.91 2.25
CA TYR A 858 51.90 2.23 1.64
C TYR A 858 53.07 2.62 0.74
N ALA A 859 52.73 3.11 -0.44
CA ALA A 859 53.71 3.77 -1.32
C ALA A 859 54.20 5.12 -0.77
N THR A 860 55.21 5.72 -1.44
CA THR A 860 55.61 7.09 -1.19
C THR A 860 54.42 8.03 -1.32
N ARG A 861 54.24 8.92 -0.32
CA ARG A 861 53.11 9.86 -0.31
C ARG A 861 53.10 10.82 -1.49
N ALA A 862 51.89 11.11 -1.95
CA ALA A 862 51.64 12.14 -2.95
C ALA A 862 50.99 13.36 -2.32
N LYS A 863 51.31 14.57 -2.78
CA LYS A 863 50.74 15.82 -2.24
C LYS A 863 49.38 16.08 -2.86
N VAL A 864 48.32 16.10 -2.04
CA VAL A 864 46.96 16.46 -2.47
C VAL A 864 46.79 17.98 -2.53
N GLY A 865 47.19 18.72 -1.53
CA GLY A 865 47.12 20.19 -1.51
C GLY A 865 47.24 20.78 -0.10
N GLY A 866 47.36 22.10 -0.01
CA GLY A 866 47.45 22.84 1.23
C GLY A 866 46.12 23.48 1.65
N GLY A 867 46.13 24.14 2.87
CA GLY A 867 44.97 24.88 3.36
C GLY A 867 44.00 24.06 4.23
N TRP A 868 44.30 22.80 4.50
CA TRP A 868 43.37 21.90 5.22
C TRP A 868 43.31 22.13 6.75
N ASN A 869 44.13 23.05 7.30
CA ASN A 869 43.95 23.51 8.69
C ASN A 869 42.68 24.36 8.89
N ALA A 870 41.99 24.74 7.83
CA ALA A 870 40.65 25.33 7.89
C ALA A 870 39.59 24.38 8.49
N TYR A 871 39.88 23.07 8.60
CA TYR A 871 38.98 22.05 9.10
C TYR A 871 39.41 21.49 10.43
N ASP A 872 38.47 21.42 11.37
CA ASP A 872 38.71 20.80 12.70
C ASP A 872 38.31 19.33 12.75
N VAL A 873 37.48 18.86 11.81
CA VAL A 873 37.12 17.45 11.62
C VAL A 873 37.20 17.07 10.15
N MET A 874 37.72 15.88 9.87
CA MET A 874 37.71 15.26 8.55
C MET A 874 37.38 13.76 8.68
N VAL A 875 36.43 13.26 7.88
CA VAL A 875 35.90 11.89 7.92
C VAL A 875 35.80 11.31 6.52
N GLY A 876 36.17 10.03 6.38
CA GLY A 876 35.97 9.25 5.16
C GLY A 876 34.75 8.32 5.29
N PRO A 877 33.54 8.80 5.05
CA PRO A 877 32.32 8.03 5.31
C PRO A 877 32.04 6.96 4.25
N SER A 878 32.87 6.83 3.23
CA SER A 878 32.71 6.03 2.02
C SER A 878 31.98 6.78 0.89
N ASP A 879 31.43 6.09 -0.08
CA ASP A 879 30.74 6.65 -1.26
C ASP A 879 29.39 7.28 -0.87
N LEU A 880 29.36 8.59 -0.66
CA LEU A 880 28.18 9.32 -0.19
C LEU A 880 27.22 9.67 -1.34
N ASP A 881 27.70 9.88 -2.55
CA ASP A 881 26.88 10.29 -3.70
C ASP A 881 26.58 9.12 -4.67
N ARG A 882 27.04 7.91 -4.34
CA ARG A 882 26.80 6.67 -5.08
C ARG A 882 27.37 6.67 -6.50
N ASP A 883 28.53 7.26 -6.66
CA ASP A 883 29.25 7.23 -7.94
C ASP A 883 30.31 6.11 -8.04
N GLY A 884 30.38 5.28 -6.99
CA GLY A 884 31.32 4.17 -6.89
C GLY A 884 32.67 4.54 -6.26
N ARG A 885 32.83 5.75 -5.74
CA ARG A 885 34.10 6.28 -5.21
C ARG A 885 33.94 6.77 -3.78
N PRO A 886 34.87 6.49 -2.87
CA PRO A 886 34.79 6.97 -1.50
C PRO A 886 35.10 8.47 -1.41
N ASP A 887 34.25 9.20 -0.70
CA ASP A 887 34.29 10.64 -0.55
C ASP A 887 34.90 11.11 0.78
N LEU A 888 35.02 12.44 0.95
CA LEU A 888 35.46 13.06 2.20
C LEU A 888 34.42 14.09 2.68
N ILE A 889 34.16 14.06 3.98
CA ILE A 889 33.43 15.11 4.71
C ILE A 889 34.42 15.89 5.59
N ALA A 890 34.32 17.20 5.60
CA ALA A 890 35.15 18.06 6.43
C ALA A 890 34.32 19.13 7.11
N ARG A 891 34.49 19.35 8.41
CA ARG A 891 33.87 20.42 9.16
C ARG A 891 34.87 21.56 9.33
N ASP A 892 34.47 22.77 8.92
CA ASP A 892 35.31 23.94 9.18
C ASP A 892 35.18 24.48 10.62
N THR A 893 36.06 25.40 11.00
CA THR A 893 36.11 25.98 12.35
C THR A 893 34.87 26.77 12.72
N THR A 894 34.03 27.17 11.74
CA THR A 894 32.74 27.85 11.97
C THR A 894 31.59 26.85 12.24
N GLY A 895 31.80 25.56 11.98
CA GLY A 895 30.81 24.50 12.16
C GLY A 895 29.98 24.22 10.90
N VAL A 896 30.42 24.64 9.76
CA VAL A 896 29.84 24.24 8.47
C VAL A 896 30.48 22.92 8.03
N LEU A 897 29.65 21.97 7.59
CA LEU A 897 30.10 20.72 7.03
C LEU A 897 30.19 20.82 5.51
N TRP A 898 31.28 20.31 4.94
CA TRP A 898 31.61 20.35 3.55
C TRP A 898 31.76 18.95 2.97
N PHE A 899 31.20 18.71 1.81
CA PHE A 899 31.35 17.48 1.03
C PHE A 899 32.41 17.66 -0.06
N TYR A 900 33.31 16.71 -0.18
CA TYR A 900 34.35 16.62 -1.20
C TYR A 900 34.17 15.34 -1.99
N LYS A 901 33.71 15.47 -3.22
CA LYS A 901 33.53 14.35 -4.14
C LYS A 901 34.88 13.84 -4.63
N ASN A 902 35.07 12.53 -4.57
CA ASN A 902 36.22 11.86 -5.16
C ASN A 902 36.05 11.71 -6.67
N THR A 903 37.07 12.12 -7.44
CA THR A 903 37.14 12.06 -8.90
C THR A 903 38.11 11.02 -9.44
N ASN A 904 38.77 10.24 -8.54
CA ASN A 904 39.94 9.38 -8.78
C ASN A 904 41.11 10.15 -9.41
N GLY A 905 41.14 11.48 -9.29
CA GLY A 905 42.24 12.30 -9.73
C GLY A 905 43.51 12.00 -8.92
N TYR A 906 44.66 12.04 -9.57
CA TYR A 906 45.93 11.84 -8.88
C TYR A 906 46.89 13.00 -9.22
N PRO A 907 47.57 13.59 -8.25
CA PRO A 907 47.61 13.32 -6.82
C PRO A 907 46.47 13.91 -5.99
N ASN A 908 45.62 14.78 -6.56
CA ASN A 908 44.48 15.35 -5.89
C ASN A 908 43.19 14.65 -6.36
N PRO A 909 42.55 13.83 -5.50
CA PRO A 909 41.36 13.11 -5.87
C PRO A 909 40.06 13.93 -5.75
N TYR A 910 40.09 15.15 -5.21
CA TYR A 910 38.90 15.88 -4.81
C TYR A 910 38.43 16.94 -5.81
N ALA A 911 37.15 16.94 -6.12
CA ALA A 911 36.46 18.05 -6.77
C ALA A 911 36.30 19.26 -5.82
N PRO A 912 35.90 20.44 -6.33
CA PRO A 912 35.55 21.58 -5.50
C PRO A 912 34.47 21.21 -4.46
N ARG A 913 34.65 21.71 -3.23
CA ARG A 913 33.75 21.40 -2.11
C ARG A 913 32.34 21.92 -2.30
N VAL A 914 31.36 21.16 -1.78
CA VAL A 914 29.94 21.54 -1.72
C VAL A 914 29.53 21.70 -0.25
N SER A 915 28.78 22.78 0.08
CA SER A 915 28.30 22.98 1.46
C SER A 915 27.16 22.02 1.77
N VAL A 916 27.31 21.29 2.88
CA VAL A 916 26.27 20.41 3.45
C VAL A 916 25.36 21.17 4.42
N GLY A 917 25.87 22.26 5.03
CA GLY A 917 25.15 23.12 5.94
C GLY A 917 25.83 23.31 7.29
N GLY A 918 25.32 24.25 8.08
CA GLY A 918 25.84 24.63 9.38
C GLY A 918 25.26 23.84 10.56
N GLY A 919 25.65 24.24 11.80
CA GLY A 919 25.12 23.64 13.03
C GLY A 919 25.93 22.45 13.57
N TRP A 920 26.98 22.02 12.89
CA TRP A 920 27.77 20.84 13.27
C TRP A 920 28.73 21.07 14.43
N LYS A 921 28.86 22.33 14.91
CA LYS A 921 29.71 22.68 16.08
C LYS A 921 29.16 22.09 17.38
N GLY A 922 27.88 21.72 17.43
CA GLY A 922 27.26 21.04 18.58
C GLY A 922 27.79 19.62 18.83
N TYR A 923 28.61 19.07 17.93
CA TYR A 923 29.22 17.75 18.08
C TYR A 923 30.69 17.82 18.43
N ASN A 924 31.08 17.08 19.44
CA ASN A 924 32.49 16.94 19.87
C ASN A 924 33.20 15.75 19.23
N LEU A 925 32.46 14.90 18.50
CA LEU A 925 32.95 13.80 17.67
C LEU A 925 32.07 13.67 16.43
N ILE A 926 32.69 13.44 15.29
CA ILE A 926 32.02 13.05 14.02
C ILE A 926 32.90 11.97 13.39
N VAL A 927 32.31 10.81 13.06
CA VAL A 927 32.97 9.64 12.47
C VAL A 927 32.09 8.95 11.45
#